data_0db7d6e346d224559ee358936394e69f
#
_entry.id   0db7d6e346d224559ee358936394e69f
#
_cell.length_a   1.000
_cell.length_b   1.000
_cell.length_c   1.000
_cell.angle_alpha   90.00
_cell.angle_beta   90.00
_cell.angle_gamma   90.00
#
_symmetry.space_group_name_H-M   'P 1'
#
loop_
_entity.id
_entity.type
_entity.pdbx_description
1 polymer ?
#
loop_
_entity_poly.entity_id
_entity_poly.type
_entity_poly.pdbx_seq_one_letter_code
_entity_poly.pdbx_strand_id
1 'polypeptide(L)'
;MAKDNQWNFVDDGSEACDAMLAPPPARSASDHHAERMWQFQVLMNDDMAAGEKLAVVGNCDALGNWQLGGGVLLSKDDEDSNVWSLDISLPRDRTIAYRYFICAVDPTSEKLLVRRWETSLALRQIAIDEQGPRRTDADIFGVVSDVTKVDRGWLSTETIVQFKIFNAPFSWKQRMKKRLMYVKVTPMNLRIPTGGAAADNNPLAGSIAPLEDSLSNDTHDTRENGGDCGLAFSFSEVVTLSADDSVIRPQPQFGARCGPDDLVIFHLTIGDFENTAYLIDLYTYSSKAEEDEPPHHLGYHYVLPNLFKMSEGRLEVPITCASKHRPMGMMQLGYLLIKPTPSLNMDMSVSYTRYWNKKWTGLDVGHRGSGTSFKTNDMSIRENTITSLKNAAAQGADMVEFDVQLSKDLVPVVYHDFMIYVSLKSKCKMEEHDFLALPVRELSLQQLKNLKVYHTTEGKSRSSRSFQDEDLQEHQPFPPLADVLDAIDPHVGFNIEVKWSQRLHDGTMEEEFEHIIDRNLYVDCILDVVFRKAGKRRVVFSCFDPDICTMLRFKQNRYPVMFLTIGVTEKYQKYMDPRGNRIETAVFNSLAMELLGIVAHTEDLLRDPSQVNLAKERGLVVFCWGEENNCKDTIKLLKNLGLHAIIYDKMDVLTSKEIKQSVFLLQAKESQNELLKLQALEMGKVWHTTSSPSSASSSSSSSSPN
;
A
#
# COMPACT_ATOMS: atom_id res chain seq x y z
N MET A 1 -37.52 12.86 -26.63
CA MET A 1 -37.31 11.86 -27.68
C MET A 1 -35.93 11.24 -27.40
N ALA A 2 -35.94 10.10 -26.77
CA ALA A 2 -34.77 9.31 -26.47
C ALA A 2 -34.27 8.60 -27.73
N LYS A 3 -32.97 8.49 -27.93
CA LYS A 3 -32.37 7.54 -28.85
C LYS A 3 -31.26 6.80 -28.14
N ASP A 4 -31.52 5.52 -27.93
CA ASP A 4 -30.59 4.50 -27.50
C ASP A 4 -29.44 4.39 -28.49
N ASN A 5 -28.20 4.37 -27.98
CA ASN A 5 -27.04 3.94 -28.73
C ASN A 5 -26.50 2.65 -28.09
N GLN A 6 -26.94 1.52 -28.64
CA GLN A 6 -26.31 0.21 -28.49
C GLN A 6 -24.98 0.21 -29.26
N TRP A 7 -23.91 -0.13 -28.59
CA TRP A 7 -22.62 -0.44 -29.21
C TRP A 7 -22.57 -1.95 -29.49
N ASN A 8 -22.67 -2.29 -30.79
CA ASN A 8 -22.42 -3.65 -31.27
C ASN A 8 -20.88 -3.84 -31.43
N PHE A 9 -20.35 -4.85 -30.76
CA PHE A 9 -19.02 -5.39 -31.08
C PHE A 9 -19.12 -6.17 -32.37
N VAL A 10 -18.29 -5.82 -33.35
CA VAL A 10 -18.05 -6.57 -34.55
C VAL A 10 -17.03 -7.64 -34.26
N ASP A 11 -17.43 -8.89 -34.40
CA ASP A 11 -16.63 -10.09 -34.33
C ASP A 11 -15.82 -10.18 -35.63
N ASP A 12 -14.47 -10.05 -35.54
CA ASP A 12 -13.61 -10.25 -36.70
C ASP A 12 -13.00 -11.64 -36.61
N GLY A 13 -13.57 -12.54 -37.42
CA GLY A 13 -13.18 -13.94 -37.49
C GLY A 13 -11.77 -14.12 -38.06
N SER A 14 -10.88 -14.69 -37.31
CA SER A 14 -9.69 -15.37 -37.80
C SER A 14 -9.70 -16.83 -37.34
N GLU A 15 -9.89 -17.72 -38.30
CA GLU A 15 -9.77 -19.16 -38.14
C GLU A 15 -8.35 -19.51 -37.56
N ALA A 16 -8.35 -20.07 -36.36
CA ALA A 16 -7.19 -20.74 -35.81
C ALA A 16 -7.50 -22.23 -35.66
N CYS A 17 -6.67 -23.03 -36.33
CA CYS A 17 -6.70 -24.47 -36.43
C CYS A 17 -7.05 -25.19 -35.13
N ASP A 18 -8.09 -26.02 -35.21
CA ASP A 18 -8.44 -27.08 -34.25
C ASP A 18 -7.30 -28.12 -34.22
N ALA A 19 -6.40 -28.02 -33.24
CA ALA A 19 -5.62 -29.14 -32.77
C ALA A 19 -6.41 -29.78 -31.62
N MET A 20 -7.11 -30.88 -31.89
CA MET A 20 -7.73 -31.74 -30.91
C MET A 20 -6.68 -32.16 -29.87
N LEU A 21 -6.70 -31.50 -28.72
CA LEU A 21 -6.09 -32.01 -27.50
C LEU A 21 -7.07 -33.04 -26.92
N ALA A 22 -6.66 -34.31 -26.93
CA ALA A 22 -7.34 -35.37 -26.25
C ALA A 22 -7.60 -34.97 -24.78
N PRO A 23 -8.74 -35.29 -24.18
CA PRO A 23 -8.99 -35.04 -22.77
C PRO A 23 -7.90 -35.76 -21.95
N PRO A 24 -7.39 -35.11 -20.87
CA PRO A 24 -6.40 -35.78 -20.02
C PRO A 24 -7.00 -37.10 -19.53
N PRO A 25 -6.19 -38.18 -19.45
CA PRO A 25 -6.67 -39.47 -19.01
C PRO A 25 -7.35 -39.33 -17.66
N ALA A 26 -8.53 -39.89 -17.49
CA ALA A 26 -9.24 -39.97 -16.23
C ALA A 26 -8.26 -40.46 -15.17
N ARG A 27 -8.00 -39.65 -14.15
CA ARG A 27 -7.17 -40.02 -13.00
C ARG A 27 -7.80 -41.28 -12.42
N SER A 28 -7.06 -42.39 -12.40
CA SER A 28 -7.45 -43.64 -11.75
C SER A 28 -7.71 -43.36 -10.28
N ALA A 29 -8.84 -43.82 -9.78
CA ALA A 29 -9.27 -43.69 -8.38
C ALA A 29 -8.42 -44.57 -7.45
N SER A 30 -7.11 -44.35 -7.35
CA SER A 30 -6.21 -45.09 -6.47
C SER A 30 -5.03 -44.29 -5.91
N ASP A 31 -5.03 -42.96 -6.04
CA ASP A 31 -4.11 -42.13 -5.27
C ASP A 31 -4.82 -41.58 -4.04
N HIS A 32 -5.02 -42.48 -3.04
CA HIS A 32 -5.22 -42.04 -1.66
C HIS A 32 -3.88 -41.43 -1.21
N HIS A 33 -3.68 -40.13 -1.42
CA HIS A 33 -2.62 -39.39 -0.74
C HIS A 33 -2.83 -39.62 0.75
N ALA A 34 -1.83 -40.18 1.43
CA ALA A 34 -1.92 -40.41 2.86
C ALA A 34 -2.12 -39.04 3.53
N GLU A 35 -3.27 -38.86 4.14
CA GLU A 35 -3.61 -37.69 4.93
C GLU A 35 -3.21 -37.87 6.38
N ARG A 36 -2.99 -36.77 7.10
CA ARG A 36 -2.78 -36.74 8.55
C ARG A 36 -3.72 -35.75 9.20
N MET A 37 -4.32 -36.13 10.32
CA MET A 37 -5.00 -35.17 11.18
C MET A 37 -3.95 -34.25 11.81
N TRP A 38 -4.17 -32.96 11.75
CA TRP A 38 -3.32 -31.95 12.35
C TRP A 38 -4.16 -31.00 13.19
N GLN A 39 -3.67 -30.65 14.38
CA GLN A 39 -4.29 -29.64 15.24
C GLN A 39 -3.43 -28.39 15.25
N PHE A 40 -3.98 -27.30 14.76
CA PHE A 40 -3.42 -25.96 14.97
C PHE A 40 -3.85 -25.46 16.34
N GLN A 41 -2.92 -24.93 17.11
CA GLN A 41 -3.18 -24.23 18.37
C GLN A 41 -2.40 -22.92 18.40
N VAL A 42 -3.09 -21.80 18.66
CA VAL A 42 -2.52 -20.45 18.61
C VAL A 42 -2.90 -19.68 19.86
N LEU A 43 -1.88 -19.14 20.53
CA LEU A 43 -2.04 -18.22 21.64
C LEU A 43 -2.09 -16.78 21.12
N MET A 44 -3.15 -16.06 21.48
CA MET A 44 -3.32 -14.65 21.22
C MET A 44 -2.88 -13.82 22.43
N ASN A 45 -1.83 -12.99 22.26
CA ASN A 45 -1.36 -12.09 23.33
C ASN A 45 -2.04 -10.73 23.28
N ASP A 46 -2.57 -10.34 22.12
CA ASP A 46 -3.24 -9.07 21.90
C ASP A 46 -4.76 -9.24 21.96
N ASP A 47 -5.45 -8.23 22.44
CA ASP A 47 -6.90 -8.19 22.39
C ASP A 47 -7.40 -8.15 20.94
N MET A 48 -8.44 -8.92 20.66
CA MET A 48 -9.16 -8.91 19.40
C MET A 48 -10.39 -8.02 19.50
N ALA A 49 -10.65 -7.23 18.47
CA ALA A 49 -11.87 -6.43 18.42
C ALA A 49 -13.11 -7.32 18.27
N ALA A 50 -14.27 -6.82 18.70
CA ALA A 50 -15.53 -7.53 18.52
C ALA A 50 -15.76 -7.86 17.03
N GLY A 51 -16.10 -9.11 16.73
CA GLY A 51 -16.29 -9.60 15.36
C GLY A 51 -15.03 -10.04 14.62
N GLU A 52 -13.84 -9.85 15.18
CA GLU A 52 -12.59 -10.42 14.63
C GLU A 52 -12.48 -11.93 14.95
N LYS A 53 -11.94 -12.69 14.00
CA LYS A 53 -11.67 -14.13 14.10
C LYS A 53 -10.25 -14.42 13.67
N LEU A 54 -9.69 -15.52 14.18
CA LEU A 54 -8.39 -16.02 13.75
C LEU A 54 -8.58 -17.05 12.63
N ALA A 55 -7.70 -17.02 11.63
CA ALA A 55 -7.70 -17.94 10.50
C ALA A 55 -6.28 -18.36 10.13
N VAL A 56 -6.18 -19.47 9.40
CA VAL A 56 -4.94 -20.03 8.85
C VAL A 56 -5.05 -20.15 7.33
N VAL A 57 -3.94 -19.88 6.62
CA VAL A 57 -3.81 -20.08 5.18
C VAL A 57 -2.47 -20.73 4.88
N GLY A 58 -2.39 -21.55 3.83
CA GLY A 58 -1.15 -22.28 3.51
C GLY A 58 -1.07 -22.79 2.07
N ASN A 59 -0.02 -23.59 1.77
CA ASN A 59 0.35 -24.07 0.45
C ASN A 59 -0.35 -25.36 -0.01
N CYS A 60 -1.46 -25.75 0.60
CA CYS A 60 -2.24 -26.92 0.21
C CYS A 60 -3.73 -26.57 0.07
N ASP A 61 -4.48 -27.44 -0.63
CA ASP A 61 -5.90 -27.21 -0.89
C ASP A 61 -6.71 -27.06 0.40
N ALA A 62 -6.41 -27.87 1.42
CA ALA A 62 -7.03 -27.77 2.73
C ALA A 62 -6.82 -26.43 3.45
N LEU A 63 -5.74 -25.71 3.11
CA LEU A 63 -5.43 -24.39 3.64
C LEU A 63 -5.52 -23.28 2.58
N GLY A 64 -6.25 -23.52 1.48
CA GLY A 64 -6.65 -22.53 0.49
C GLY A 64 -5.55 -22.03 -0.45
N ASN A 65 -4.41 -22.73 -0.58
CA ASN A 65 -3.35 -22.40 -1.56
C ASN A 65 -2.96 -20.92 -1.56
N TRP A 66 -2.76 -20.33 -0.39
CA TRP A 66 -2.42 -18.92 -0.17
C TRP A 66 -3.49 -17.91 -0.62
N GLN A 67 -4.68 -18.36 -1.00
CA GLN A 67 -5.78 -17.48 -1.38
C GLN A 67 -6.62 -17.12 -0.15
N LEU A 68 -6.92 -15.84 0.03
CA LEU A 68 -7.70 -15.36 1.17
C LEU A 68 -9.04 -16.08 1.32
N GLY A 69 -9.76 -16.29 0.22
CA GLY A 69 -11.06 -16.99 0.23
C GLY A 69 -11.02 -18.47 0.62
N GLY A 70 -9.82 -19.07 0.65
CA GLY A 70 -9.60 -20.45 1.10
C GLY A 70 -9.04 -20.54 2.52
N GLY A 71 -8.90 -19.42 3.23
CA GLY A 71 -8.47 -19.40 4.63
C GLY A 71 -9.46 -20.11 5.54
N VAL A 72 -8.95 -20.86 6.52
CA VAL A 72 -9.76 -21.67 7.43
C VAL A 72 -9.80 -21.03 8.80
N LEU A 73 -11.02 -20.82 9.33
CA LEU A 73 -11.23 -20.20 10.63
C LEU A 73 -10.87 -21.16 11.77
N LEU A 74 -10.21 -20.66 12.79
CA LEU A 74 -9.99 -21.32 14.05
C LEU A 74 -11.16 -21.02 15.01
N SER A 75 -11.43 -21.93 15.92
CA SER A 75 -12.39 -21.77 17.02
C SER A 75 -11.65 -21.44 18.31
N LYS A 76 -12.23 -20.60 19.14
CA LYS A 76 -11.73 -20.33 20.48
C LYS A 76 -12.04 -21.56 21.35
N ASP A 77 -11.08 -22.03 22.14
CA ASP A 77 -11.25 -23.25 22.94
C ASP A 77 -12.28 -23.06 24.07
N ASP A 78 -12.27 -21.85 24.68
CA ASP A 78 -13.22 -21.44 25.72
C ASP A 78 -13.38 -19.92 25.62
N GLU A 79 -14.53 -19.36 26.02
CA GLU A 79 -14.79 -17.90 25.92
C GLU A 79 -13.73 -17.06 26.65
N ASP A 80 -13.22 -17.55 27.77
CA ASP A 80 -12.18 -16.88 28.56
C ASP A 80 -10.75 -17.27 28.17
N SER A 81 -10.57 -18.25 27.26
CA SER A 81 -9.26 -18.70 26.81
C SER A 81 -8.70 -17.77 25.74
N ASN A 82 -7.39 -17.52 25.77
CA ASN A 82 -6.67 -16.85 24.66
C ASN A 82 -6.13 -17.84 23.63
N VAL A 83 -6.50 -19.13 23.74
CA VAL A 83 -6.08 -20.18 22.82
C VAL A 83 -7.16 -20.44 21.78
N TRP A 84 -6.74 -20.49 20.53
CA TRP A 84 -7.57 -20.83 19.37
C TRP A 84 -7.09 -22.13 18.76
N SER A 85 -8.01 -22.99 18.36
CA SER A 85 -7.67 -24.29 17.80
C SER A 85 -8.46 -24.63 16.54
N LEU A 86 -7.87 -25.55 15.73
CA LEU A 86 -8.47 -26.09 14.52
C LEU A 86 -7.93 -27.52 14.28
N ASP A 87 -8.81 -28.49 14.17
CA ASP A 87 -8.48 -29.85 13.71
C ASP A 87 -8.79 -29.97 12.22
N ILE A 88 -7.79 -30.36 11.42
CA ILE A 88 -7.93 -30.42 9.96
C ILE A 88 -7.06 -31.58 9.39
N SER A 89 -7.54 -32.19 8.29
CA SER A 89 -6.77 -33.20 7.55
C SER A 89 -5.82 -32.53 6.56
N LEU A 90 -4.52 -32.86 6.63
CA LEU A 90 -3.46 -32.30 5.78
C LEU A 90 -2.74 -33.40 5.00
N PRO A 91 -2.22 -33.11 3.78
CA PRO A 91 -1.41 -34.06 3.00
C PRO A 91 -0.11 -34.43 3.74
N ARG A 92 0.33 -35.70 3.58
CA ARG A 92 1.60 -36.22 4.12
C ARG A 92 2.75 -36.21 3.11
N ASP A 93 2.47 -36.02 1.85
CA ASP A 93 3.43 -36.16 0.75
C ASP A 93 4.40 -34.96 0.59
N ARG A 94 4.17 -33.87 1.32
CA ARG A 94 4.95 -32.64 1.20
C ARG A 94 5.00 -31.86 2.51
N THR A 95 5.99 -30.96 2.58
CA THR A 95 6.06 -29.94 3.65
C THR A 95 4.93 -28.93 3.49
N ILE A 96 4.17 -28.71 4.55
CA ILE A 96 3.10 -27.72 4.57
C ILE A 96 3.64 -26.42 5.16
N ALA A 97 3.58 -25.35 4.36
CA ALA A 97 3.90 -24.00 4.80
C ALA A 97 2.60 -23.23 5.05
N TYR A 98 2.54 -22.43 6.12
CA TYR A 98 1.32 -21.73 6.52
C TYR A 98 1.59 -20.42 7.27
N ARG A 99 0.55 -19.59 7.42
CA ARG A 99 0.50 -18.37 8.21
C ARG A 99 -0.83 -18.21 8.90
N TYR A 100 -0.83 -17.49 10.00
CA TYR A 100 -2.06 -17.06 10.65
C TYR A 100 -2.41 -15.61 10.27
N PHE A 101 -3.70 -15.29 10.31
CA PHE A 101 -4.20 -13.94 10.12
C PHE A 101 -5.48 -13.72 10.90
N ILE A 102 -5.69 -12.47 11.32
CA ILE A 102 -6.93 -12.01 11.93
C ILE A 102 -7.80 -11.43 10.83
N CYS A 103 -9.06 -11.84 10.81
CA CYS A 103 -10.03 -11.41 9.82
C CYS A 103 -11.36 -11.03 10.46
N ALA A 104 -12.14 -10.23 9.74
CA ALA A 104 -13.57 -10.12 9.93
C ALA A 104 -14.26 -10.94 8.83
N VAL A 105 -15.47 -11.41 9.10
CA VAL A 105 -16.31 -12.10 8.11
C VAL A 105 -17.39 -11.13 7.68
N ASP A 106 -17.48 -10.84 6.39
CA ASP A 106 -18.57 -10.04 5.86
C ASP A 106 -19.89 -10.84 5.99
N PRO A 107 -20.84 -10.38 6.78
CA PRO A 107 -22.08 -11.12 7.02
C PRO A 107 -22.95 -11.27 5.76
N THR A 108 -22.72 -10.43 4.73
CA THR A 108 -23.52 -10.43 3.50
C THR A 108 -22.96 -11.39 2.46
N SER A 109 -21.63 -11.44 2.31
CA SER A 109 -20.95 -12.21 1.26
C SER A 109 -20.19 -13.41 1.81
N GLU A 110 -20.12 -13.60 3.13
CA GLU A 110 -19.32 -14.61 3.86
C GLU A 110 -17.82 -14.55 3.53
N LYS A 111 -17.36 -13.45 2.89
CA LYS A 111 -15.96 -13.27 2.53
C LYS A 111 -15.13 -12.86 3.74
N LEU A 112 -13.89 -13.35 3.76
CA LEU A 112 -12.90 -12.97 4.76
C LEU A 112 -12.26 -11.62 4.39
N LEU A 113 -12.08 -10.77 5.39
CA LEU A 113 -11.47 -9.45 5.29
C LEU A 113 -10.27 -9.41 6.21
N VAL A 114 -9.08 -9.23 5.67
CA VAL A 114 -7.85 -9.29 6.46
C VAL A 114 -7.67 -8.01 7.28
N ARG A 115 -7.68 -8.17 8.59
CA ARG A 115 -7.41 -7.06 9.52
C ARG A 115 -5.93 -6.94 9.85
N ARG A 116 -5.32 -8.03 10.29
CA ARG A 116 -3.89 -8.15 10.63
C ARG A 116 -3.39 -9.53 10.19
N TRP A 117 -2.15 -9.64 9.75
CA TRP A 117 -1.60 -10.90 9.32
C TRP A 117 -0.10 -11.02 9.55
N GLU A 118 0.40 -12.24 9.66
CA GLU A 118 1.82 -12.52 9.78
C GLU A 118 2.54 -12.25 8.46
N THR A 119 3.53 -11.37 8.48
CA THR A 119 4.29 -10.96 7.27
C THR A 119 5.77 -11.33 7.33
N SER A 120 6.18 -12.16 8.31
CA SER A 120 7.54 -12.71 8.34
C SER A 120 7.85 -13.44 7.02
N LEU A 121 9.05 -13.24 6.44
CA LEU A 121 9.49 -14.00 5.27
C LEU A 121 9.77 -15.47 5.61
N ALA A 122 10.13 -15.78 6.87
CA ALA A 122 10.16 -17.13 7.36
C ALA A 122 8.71 -17.62 7.55
N LEU A 123 8.37 -18.71 6.86
CA LEU A 123 7.06 -19.35 6.98
C LEU A 123 7.07 -20.35 8.12
N ARG A 124 5.92 -20.53 8.77
CA ARG A 124 5.69 -21.70 9.61
C ARG A 124 5.64 -22.94 8.73
N GLN A 125 6.19 -24.06 9.20
CA GLN A 125 6.28 -25.28 8.40
C GLN A 125 5.93 -26.51 9.24
N ILE A 126 5.26 -27.47 8.62
CA ILE A 126 5.04 -28.80 9.12
C ILE A 126 5.82 -29.75 8.22
N ALA A 127 6.81 -30.44 8.78
CA ALA A 127 7.66 -31.35 8.02
C ALA A 127 6.91 -32.62 7.56
N ILE A 128 7.41 -33.28 6.51
CA ILE A 128 6.81 -34.49 5.94
C ILE A 128 6.72 -35.59 7.02
N ASP A 129 7.78 -35.78 7.81
CA ASP A 129 7.88 -36.87 8.81
C ASP A 129 7.25 -36.49 10.16
N GLU A 130 6.72 -35.30 10.33
CA GLU A 130 6.12 -34.84 11.56
C GLU A 130 4.79 -35.59 11.79
N GLN A 131 4.76 -36.49 12.77
CA GLN A 131 3.54 -37.21 13.14
C GLN A 131 2.70 -36.30 14.06
N GLY A 132 1.48 -35.97 13.60
CA GLY A 132 0.54 -35.12 14.37
C GLY A 132 -0.01 -35.84 15.62
N PRO A 133 -0.89 -35.29 16.39
CA PRO A 133 -1.04 -34.00 17.03
C PRO A 133 -0.51 -34.01 18.47
N ARG A 134 0.78 -33.90 18.71
CA ARG A 134 1.35 -33.72 20.05
C ARG A 134 2.29 -32.52 20.06
N ARG A 135 1.74 -31.36 19.70
CA ARG A 135 2.40 -30.10 20.03
C ARG A 135 2.02 -29.77 21.48
N THR A 136 2.98 -29.82 22.36
CA THR A 136 2.81 -29.41 23.76
C THR A 136 2.74 -27.91 23.92
N ASP A 137 3.11 -27.16 22.88
CA ASP A 137 3.21 -25.69 22.92
C ASP A 137 2.41 -25.07 21.76
N ALA A 138 1.47 -24.18 22.09
CA ALA A 138 0.72 -23.41 21.13
C ALA A 138 1.64 -22.42 20.36
N ASP A 139 1.38 -22.19 19.08
CA ASP A 139 2.03 -21.11 18.34
C ASP A 139 1.62 -19.76 18.94
N ILE A 140 2.52 -18.79 18.96
CA ILE A 140 2.18 -17.41 19.34
C ILE A 140 1.89 -16.63 18.06
N PHE A 141 0.71 -16.00 17.98
CA PHE A 141 0.36 -15.18 16.82
C PHE A 141 1.39 -14.08 16.58
N GLY A 142 1.84 -13.94 15.35
CA GLY A 142 2.80 -12.93 14.91
C GLY A 142 4.25 -13.27 15.15
N VAL A 143 4.58 -14.30 15.96
CA VAL A 143 5.97 -14.65 16.31
C VAL A 143 6.41 -15.87 15.50
N VAL A 144 7.40 -15.67 14.63
CA VAL A 144 8.02 -16.74 13.84
C VAL A 144 9.54 -16.65 14.01
N SER A 145 10.17 -17.74 14.51
CA SER A 145 11.62 -17.77 14.78
C SER A 145 12.09 -16.56 15.62
N ASP A 146 11.42 -16.29 16.74
CA ASP A 146 11.67 -15.20 17.68
C ASP A 146 11.57 -13.78 17.09
N VAL A 147 10.99 -13.65 15.90
CA VAL A 147 10.73 -12.35 15.27
C VAL A 147 9.23 -12.09 15.24
N THR A 148 8.83 -11.00 15.90
CA THR A 148 7.44 -10.52 15.82
C THR A 148 7.26 -9.69 14.57
N LYS A 149 6.34 -10.11 13.68
CA LYS A 149 6.01 -9.38 12.47
C LYS A 149 4.55 -9.57 12.08
N VAL A 150 3.76 -8.55 12.37
CA VAL A 150 2.34 -8.45 12.04
C VAL A 150 2.11 -7.10 11.39
N ASP A 151 1.44 -7.09 10.25
CA ASP A 151 1.05 -5.87 9.55
C ASP A 151 -0.47 -5.86 9.32
N ARG A 152 -1.05 -4.67 9.10
CA ARG A 152 -2.44 -4.53 8.66
C ARG A 152 -2.64 -5.20 7.30
N GLY A 153 -3.86 -5.65 7.06
CA GLY A 153 -4.29 -6.23 5.80
C GLY A 153 -4.38 -5.20 4.67
N TRP A 154 -5.08 -5.59 3.66
CA TRP A 154 -5.42 -4.80 2.48
C TRP A 154 -6.91 -4.94 2.20
N LEU A 155 -7.46 -4.06 1.35
CA LEU A 155 -8.87 -4.05 1.00
C LEU A 155 -9.21 -5.18 0.02
N SER A 156 -10.29 -5.90 0.31
CA SER A 156 -10.85 -6.95 -0.55
C SER A 156 -12.24 -6.62 -1.10
N THR A 157 -13.18 -6.26 -0.22
CA THR A 157 -14.55 -5.82 -0.59
C THR A 157 -14.97 -4.57 0.15
N GLU A 158 -14.34 -4.28 1.27
CA GLU A 158 -14.61 -3.15 2.15
C GLU A 158 -14.04 -1.84 1.59
N THR A 159 -14.51 -0.73 2.13
CA THR A 159 -14.05 0.62 1.82
C THR A 159 -13.43 1.24 3.07
N ILE A 160 -12.28 1.88 2.93
CA ILE A 160 -11.74 2.76 3.96
C ILE A 160 -12.24 4.18 3.71
N VAL A 161 -12.78 4.80 4.76
CA VAL A 161 -13.10 6.23 4.80
C VAL A 161 -12.20 6.89 5.82
N GLN A 162 -11.34 7.80 5.39
CA GLN A 162 -10.59 8.63 6.32
C GLN A 162 -11.21 10.02 6.41
N PHE A 163 -11.35 10.55 7.63
CA PHE A 163 -11.59 11.97 7.87
C PHE A 163 -10.32 12.60 8.45
N LYS A 164 -9.89 13.70 7.84
CA LYS A 164 -8.67 14.42 8.20
C LYS A 164 -9.06 15.75 8.85
N ILE A 165 -8.61 15.96 10.08
CA ILE A 165 -8.86 17.17 10.86
C ILE A 165 -7.52 17.88 11.05
N PHE A 166 -7.22 18.83 10.17
CA PHE A 166 -5.96 19.54 10.08
C PHE A 166 -6.18 21.06 10.01
N ASN A 167 -5.16 21.84 10.31
CA ASN A 167 -5.09 23.28 10.03
C ASN A 167 -6.21 24.12 10.67
N ALA A 168 -6.38 24.01 11.99
CA ALA A 168 -7.38 24.77 12.73
C ALA A 168 -8.82 24.59 12.19
N PRO A 169 -9.36 23.36 12.20
CA PRO A 169 -10.56 22.97 11.46
C PRO A 169 -11.84 23.68 11.87
N PHE A 170 -11.85 24.35 13.04
CA PHE A 170 -13.08 24.91 13.62
C PHE A 170 -13.18 26.43 13.45
N SER A 171 -14.30 26.87 12.91
CA SER A 171 -14.69 28.28 12.87
C SER A 171 -15.77 28.56 13.92
N TRP A 172 -15.34 29.08 15.08
CA TRP A 172 -16.18 29.33 16.24
C TRP A 172 -16.40 30.81 16.54
N LYS A 173 -17.49 31.12 17.25
CA LYS A 173 -17.61 32.37 17.97
C LYS A 173 -16.52 32.45 19.05
N GLN A 174 -16.02 33.65 19.36
CA GLN A 174 -14.82 33.88 20.19
C GLN A 174 -14.80 33.13 21.55
N ARG A 175 -15.97 32.86 22.16
CA ARG A 175 -16.05 32.14 23.44
C ARG A 175 -15.58 30.70 23.39
N MET A 176 -15.60 30.08 22.20
CA MET A 176 -15.26 28.66 22.02
C MET A 176 -13.81 28.45 21.59
N LYS A 177 -13.12 29.50 21.11
CA LYS A 177 -11.75 29.40 20.54
C LYS A 177 -10.69 28.86 21.51
N LYS A 178 -10.92 28.97 22.82
CA LYS A 178 -9.97 28.52 23.85
C LYS A 178 -10.28 27.15 24.44
N ARG A 179 -11.36 26.50 24.01
CA ARG A 179 -11.74 25.18 24.53
C ARG A 179 -11.08 24.07 23.77
N LEU A 180 -10.61 23.08 24.50
CA LEU A 180 -10.11 21.84 23.94
C LEU A 180 -11.29 21.02 23.43
N MET A 181 -11.23 20.62 22.16
CA MET A 181 -12.26 19.85 21.50
C MET A 181 -11.86 18.39 21.39
N TYR A 182 -12.83 17.51 21.54
CA TYR A 182 -12.74 16.10 21.24
C TYR A 182 -13.75 15.80 20.14
N VAL A 183 -13.32 15.06 19.13
CA VAL A 183 -14.13 14.67 17.97
C VAL A 183 -14.29 13.17 17.98
N LYS A 184 -15.52 12.70 17.82
CA LYS A 184 -15.87 11.29 17.64
C LYS A 184 -16.54 11.13 16.29
N VAL A 185 -16.19 10.09 15.56
CA VAL A 185 -16.83 9.73 14.28
C VAL A 185 -17.47 8.35 14.42
N THR A 186 -18.78 8.28 14.28
CA THR A 186 -19.55 7.05 14.42
C THR A 186 -20.23 6.72 13.09
N PRO A 187 -19.91 5.59 12.43
CA PRO A 187 -20.66 5.14 11.26
C PRO A 187 -22.06 4.67 11.67
N MET A 188 -23.05 5.00 10.87
CA MET A 188 -24.46 4.71 11.13
C MET A 188 -25.13 4.12 9.90
N ASN A 189 -25.90 3.04 10.06
CA ASN A 189 -26.66 2.41 8.98
C ASN A 189 -27.88 3.27 8.60
N LEU A 190 -28.02 3.55 7.30
CA LEU A 190 -29.17 4.26 6.74
C LEU A 190 -30.27 3.31 6.26
N ARG A 191 -30.06 2.01 6.26
CA ARG A 191 -31.10 1.04 5.88
C ARG A 191 -32.17 1.03 6.96
N ILE A 192 -33.42 1.33 6.56
CA ILE A 192 -34.58 1.16 7.43
C ILE A 192 -34.82 -0.36 7.56
N PRO A 193 -35.01 -0.90 8.78
CA PRO A 193 -35.40 -2.27 8.94
C PRO A 193 -36.70 -2.53 8.16
N THR A 194 -36.64 -3.29 7.08
CA THR A 194 -37.83 -3.85 6.48
C THR A 194 -38.27 -4.97 7.40
N GLY A 195 -39.15 -4.64 8.36
CA GLY A 195 -39.73 -5.61 9.26
C GLY A 195 -40.22 -6.81 8.44
N GLY A 196 -39.74 -8.00 8.80
CA GLY A 196 -40.16 -9.25 8.20
C GLY A 196 -41.70 -9.28 8.20
N ALA A 197 -42.27 -9.46 7.03
CA ALA A 197 -43.67 -9.60 6.81
C ALA A 197 -44.20 -10.83 7.56
N ALA A 198 -44.65 -10.64 8.77
CA ALA A 198 -45.71 -11.47 9.32
C ALA A 198 -47.01 -10.90 8.73
N ALA A 199 -47.59 -11.62 7.80
CA ALA A 199 -48.91 -11.30 7.28
C ALA A 199 -49.91 -11.29 8.43
N ASP A 200 -50.37 -10.11 8.79
CA ASP A 200 -51.68 -9.95 9.45
C ASP A 200 -52.38 -8.73 8.81
N ASN A 201 -53.36 -9.05 8.01
CA ASN A 201 -54.30 -8.11 7.44
C ASN A 201 -55.12 -7.45 8.56
N ASN A 202 -54.69 -6.27 9.01
CA ASN A 202 -55.61 -5.37 9.69
C ASN A 202 -55.29 -3.90 9.36
N PRO A 203 -56.12 -3.22 8.52
CA PRO A 203 -55.83 -1.88 8.01
C PRO A 203 -56.16 -0.72 8.95
N LEU A 204 -56.31 -0.93 10.26
CA LEU A 204 -56.76 0.10 11.22
C LEU A 204 -56.03 0.09 12.59
N ALA A 205 -54.73 0.02 12.58
CA ALA A 205 -53.97 0.32 13.81
C ALA A 205 -52.76 1.20 13.48
N GLY A 206 -53.05 2.46 13.21
CA GLY A 206 -52.04 3.52 13.28
C GLY A 206 -51.66 3.76 14.72
N SER A 207 -50.73 2.96 15.27
CA SER A 207 -50.07 3.23 16.54
C SER A 207 -48.68 3.73 16.23
N ILE A 208 -48.49 5.02 16.38
CA ILE A 208 -47.17 5.65 16.49
C ILE A 208 -46.58 5.12 17.79
N ALA A 209 -45.67 4.16 17.71
CA ALA A 209 -44.87 3.76 18.86
C ALA A 209 -44.00 4.93 19.30
N PRO A 210 -43.89 5.19 20.62
CA PRO A 210 -43.10 6.30 21.12
C PRO A 210 -41.62 6.10 20.85
N LEU A 211 -40.99 7.14 20.35
CA LEU A 211 -39.56 7.23 20.02
C LEU A 211 -38.66 7.34 21.28
N GLU A 212 -39.11 6.85 22.43
CA GLU A 212 -38.44 7.18 23.71
C GLU A 212 -37.38 6.17 24.18
N ASP A 213 -37.25 4.97 23.60
CA ASP A 213 -36.37 3.95 24.18
C ASP A 213 -35.07 3.67 23.44
N SER A 214 -34.73 4.40 22.38
CA SER A 214 -33.47 4.19 21.66
C SER A 214 -32.39 5.25 21.91
N LEU A 215 -32.56 6.13 22.89
CA LEU A 215 -31.60 7.20 23.21
C LEU A 215 -30.74 6.94 24.44
N SER A 216 -30.89 5.81 25.08
CA SER A 216 -30.02 5.46 26.21
C SER A 216 -29.10 4.32 25.80
N ASN A 217 -27.87 4.69 25.61
CA ASN A 217 -26.69 3.87 25.86
C ASN A 217 -26.18 2.93 24.77
N ASP A 218 -24.98 3.22 24.55
CA ASP A 218 -23.88 2.35 24.86
C ASP A 218 -23.34 1.53 23.71
N THR A 219 -22.21 1.98 23.37
CA THR A 219 -21.19 1.30 22.60
C THR A 219 -20.77 -0.10 23.14
N HIS A 220 -21.57 -0.68 24.06
CA HIS A 220 -21.28 -1.98 24.68
C HIS A 220 -22.37 -3.03 24.58
N ASP A 221 -23.54 -2.75 23.99
CA ASP A 221 -24.63 -3.73 23.91
C ASP A 221 -24.95 -4.16 22.47
N THR A 222 -24.03 -4.84 21.84
CA THR A 222 -24.31 -5.69 20.66
C THR A 222 -24.52 -7.16 21.05
N ARG A 223 -24.82 -7.44 22.35
CA ARG A 223 -25.21 -8.78 22.80
C ARG A 223 -26.62 -8.71 23.38
N GLU A 224 -27.54 -9.31 22.71
CA GLU A 224 -28.92 -9.62 23.11
C GLU A 224 -29.99 -8.70 22.47
N ASN A 225 -30.36 -9.04 21.22
CA ASN A 225 -31.75 -9.36 20.85
C ASN A 225 -31.82 -9.59 19.34
N GLY A 226 -32.30 -10.76 18.95
CA GLY A 226 -32.47 -11.14 17.57
C GLY A 226 -33.52 -10.30 16.85
N GLY A 227 -33.01 -9.45 15.95
CA GLY A 227 -33.81 -8.58 15.10
C GLY A 227 -32.89 -7.64 14.39
N ASP A 228 -31.85 -8.18 13.73
CA ASP A 228 -30.67 -7.47 13.31
C ASP A 228 -30.88 -6.70 12.00
N CYS A 229 -30.95 -5.38 12.12
CA CYS A 229 -30.53 -4.45 11.08
C CYS A 229 -29.12 -3.90 11.39
N GLY A 230 -28.22 -4.77 11.79
CA GLY A 230 -26.84 -4.43 12.05
C GLY A 230 -26.16 -3.82 10.84
N LEU A 231 -25.29 -2.85 11.06
CA LEU A 231 -24.28 -2.46 10.10
C LEU A 231 -23.55 -3.72 9.64
N ALA A 232 -23.47 -3.94 8.35
CA ALA A 232 -22.38 -4.73 7.82
C ALA A 232 -21.12 -4.20 8.52
N PHE A 233 -20.31 -5.03 9.14
CA PHE A 233 -19.21 -4.67 10.03
C PHE A 233 -18.61 -3.27 9.81
N SER A 234 -18.26 -2.57 10.87
CA SER A 234 -17.50 -1.32 10.78
C SER A 234 -16.47 -1.25 11.91
N PHE A 235 -15.30 -0.72 11.57
CA PHE A 235 -14.24 -0.47 12.56
C PHE A 235 -13.91 1.02 12.55
N SER A 236 -14.00 1.66 13.69
CA SER A 236 -13.67 3.07 13.87
C SER A 236 -12.36 3.21 14.65
N GLU A 237 -11.35 3.70 13.97
CA GLU A 237 -10.00 3.87 14.50
C GLU A 237 -9.54 5.31 14.30
N VAL A 238 -8.56 5.76 15.08
CA VAL A 238 -8.03 7.12 15.02
C VAL A 238 -6.53 7.15 15.29
N VAL A 239 -5.85 8.14 14.74
CA VAL A 239 -4.46 8.46 15.04
C VAL A 239 -4.26 9.97 15.09
N THR A 240 -3.41 10.42 16.00
CA THR A 240 -2.85 11.78 16.01
C THR A 240 -1.39 11.68 15.58
N LEU A 241 -1.02 12.40 14.52
CA LEU A 241 0.35 12.36 13.99
C LEU A 241 1.29 13.16 14.89
N SER A 242 1.84 12.49 15.91
CA SER A 242 2.74 13.09 16.90
C SER A 242 3.85 12.12 17.31
N ALA A 243 4.84 12.61 18.04
CA ALA A 243 5.95 11.80 18.53
C ALA A 243 5.50 10.65 19.45
N ASP A 244 4.45 10.89 20.23
CA ASP A 244 3.98 9.98 21.27
C ASP A 244 2.94 8.99 20.76
N ASP A 245 2.23 9.32 19.68
CA ASP A 245 1.13 8.49 19.16
C ASP A 245 1.02 8.55 17.64
N SER A 246 1.73 7.66 16.95
CA SER A 246 1.67 7.51 15.50
C SER A 246 1.18 6.12 15.07
N VAL A 247 0.34 5.50 15.89
CA VAL A 247 -0.27 4.19 15.61
C VAL A 247 -1.78 4.35 15.54
N ILE A 248 -2.40 3.81 14.49
CA ILE A 248 -3.85 3.76 14.37
C ILE A 248 -4.40 2.81 15.45
N ARG A 249 -5.30 3.30 16.28
CA ARG A 249 -5.91 2.57 17.42
C ARG A 249 -7.42 2.68 17.38
N PRO A 250 -8.16 1.77 18.05
CA PRO A 250 -9.58 1.92 18.24
C PRO A 250 -9.92 3.31 18.81
N GLN A 251 -10.96 3.90 18.28
CA GLN A 251 -11.40 5.24 18.70
C GLN A 251 -11.86 5.21 20.16
N PRO A 252 -11.37 6.14 21.04
CA PRO A 252 -11.86 6.26 22.42
C PRO A 252 -13.35 6.58 22.49
N GLN A 253 -13.99 6.25 23.62
CA GLN A 253 -15.42 6.45 23.86
C GLN A 253 -15.92 7.87 23.50
N PHE A 254 -15.16 8.90 23.82
CA PHE A 254 -15.48 10.31 23.53
C PHE A 254 -14.65 10.89 22.37
N GLY A 255 -14.05 10.03 21.56
CA GLY A 255 -13.26 10.42 20.40
C GLY A 255 -11.86 10.91 20.74
N ALA A 256 -11.22 11.53 19.76
CA ALA A 256 -9.83 12.02 19.85
C ALA A 256 -9.78 13.52 20.10
N ARG A 257 -8.77 13.95 20.84
CA ARG A 257 -8.46 15.36 21.02
C ARG A 257 -8.10 15.99 19.68
N CYS A 258 -8.64 17.18 19.40
CA CYS A 258 -8.37 17.97 18.21
C CYS A 258 -8.04 19.42 18.59
N GLY A 259 -6.77 19.72 18.77
CA GLY A 259 -6.24 21.07 18.92
C GLY A 259 -6.05 21.77 17.57
N PRO A 260 -5.69 23.07 17.59
CA PRO A 260 -5.50 23.84 16.35
C PRO A 260 -4.30 23.36 15.50
N ASP A 261 -3.28 22.79 16.14
CA ASP A 261 -2.05 22.33 15.49
C ASP A 261 -1.98 20.79 15.41
N ASP A 262 -2.99 20.08 15.92
CA ASP A 262 -3.05 18.63 15.86
C ASP A 262 -3.38 18.16 14.44
N LEU A 263 -2.78 17.07 14.01
CA LEU A 263 -3.07 16.38 12.76
C LEU A 263 -3.75 15.05 13.10
N VAL A 264 -5.09 15.04 13.09
CA VAL A 264 -5.88 13.88 13.48
C VAL A 264 -6.49 13.23 12.25
N ILE A 265 -6.35 11.91 12.14
CA ILE A 265 -6.94 11.10 11.08
C ILE A 265 -7.84 10.05 11.72
N PHE A 266 -9.13 10.10 11.42
CA PHE A 266 -10.07 9.02 11.68
C PHE A 266 -10.01 8.04 10.53
N HIS A 267 -9.86 6.76 10.83
CA HIS A 267 -9.73 5.69 9.87
C HIS A 267 -10.85 4.68 10.10
N LEU A 268 -11.82 4.65 9.17
CA LEU A 268 -13.00 3.82 9.28
C LEU A 268 -12.98 2.76 8.18
N THR A 269 -13.13 1.50 8.58
CA THR A 269 -13.31 0.37 7.65
C THR A 269 -14.79 0.05 7.59
N ILE A 270 -15.40 0.15 6.41
CA ILE A 270 -16.86 0.10 6.21
C ILE A 270 -17.21 -0.97 5.18
N GLY A 271 -18.14 -1.87 5.52
CA GLY A 271 -18.62 -2.90 4.59
C GLY A 271 -19.60 -2.38 3.54
N ASP A 272 -20.49 -1.44 3.89
CA ASP A 272 -21.51 -0.88 2.99
C ASP A 272 -21.43 0.66 2.99
N PHE A 273 -20.58 1.18 2.13
CA PHE A 273 -20.33 2.62 2.05
C PHE A 273 -21.58 3.41 1.61
N GLU A 274 -22.34 2.91 0.64
CA GLU A 274 -23.48 3.63 0.04
C GLU A 274 -24.64 3.83 1.04
N ASN A 275 -24.74 2.96 2.03
CA ASN A 275 -25.79 3.02 3.07
C ASN A 275 -25.24 3.40 4.43
N THR A 276 -24.07 4.02 4.52
CA THR A 276 -23.47 4.44 5.79
C THR A 276 -23.36 5.96 5.88
N ALA A 277 -24.00 6.56 6.87
CA ALA A 277 -23.77 7.95 7.30
C ALA A 277 -22.70 7.99 8.38
N TYR A 278 -22.12 9.14 8.60
CA TYR A 278 -21.10 9.35 9.62
C TYR A 278 -21.55 10.46 10.57
N LEU A 279 -21.87 10.07 11.79
CA LEU A 279 -22.17 11.03 12.87
C LEU A 279 -20.84 11.55 13.41
N ILE A 280 -20.66 12.85 13.36
CA ILE A 280 -19.51 13.55 13.93
C ILE A 280 -19.96 14.27 15.18
N ASP A 281 -19.57 13.77 16.34
CA ASP A 281 -19.85 14.36 17.65
C ASP A 281 -18.68 15.18 18.15
N LEU A 282 -19.01 16.30 18.80
CA LEU A 282 -18.03 17.19 19.41
C LEU A 282 -18.26 17.27 20.90
N TYR A 283 -17.19 17.01 21.66
CA TYR A 283 -17.19 17.07 23.11
C TYR A 283 -16.16 18.08 23.63
N THR A 284 -16.32 18.54 24.84
CA THR A 284 -15.37 19.38 25.60
C THR A 284 -15.45 19.10 27.08
N TYR A 285 -14.32 19.12 27.77
CA TYR A 285 -14.27 19.04 29.20
C TYR A 285 -14.47 20.44 29.84
N SER A 286 -15.05 20.48 31.01
CA SER A 286 -15.04 21.69 31.84
C SER A 286 -13.61 21.98 32.29
N SER A 287 -13.22 23.24 32.39
CA SER A 287 -11.91 23.63 32.95
C SER A 287 -11.75 23.27 34.44
N LYS A 288 -12.82 22.81 35.08
CA LYS A 288 -12.89 22.39 36.48
C LYS A 288 -13.37 20.94 36.60
N ALA A 289 -13.36 20.18 35.48
CA ALA A 289 -13.81 18.81 35.52
C ALA A 289 -12.88 17.97 36.42
N GLU A 290 -13.46 17.11 37.23
CA GLU A 290 -12.76 16.06 37.95
C GLU A 290 -12.37 14.96 36.98
N GLU A 291 -11.41 14.09 37.34
CA GLU A 291 -10.81 13.11 36.47
C GLU A 291 -11.83 12.11 35.87
N ASP A 292 -12.90 11.84 36.58
CA ASP A 292 -13.98 10.92 36.20
C ASP A 292 -15.24 11.62 35.62
N GLU A 293 -15.23 12.94 35.45
CA GLU A 293 -16.39 13.67 34.92
C GLU A 293 -16.45 13.49 33.39
N PRO A 294 -17.57 12.97 32.82
CA PRO A 294 -17.71 12.82 31.39
C PRO A 294 -17.71 14.18 30.67
N PRO A 295 -17.18 14.25 29.44
CA PRO A 295 -17.19 15.52 28.71
C PRO A 295 -18.59 15.95 28.32
N HIS A 296 -18.78 17.26 28.18
CA HIS A 296 -20.02 17.84 27.70
C HIS A 296 -20.16 17.63 26.19
N HIS A 297 -21.26 17.05 25.74
CA HIS A 297 -21.64 16.98 24.33
C HIS A 297 -22.02 18.38 23.85
N LEU A 298 -21.21 18.97 22.96
CA LEU A 298 -21.40 20.34 22.47
C LEU A 298 -22.33 20.38 21.27
N GLY A 299 -22.13 19.48 20.32
CA GLY A 299 -22.86 19.50 19.08
C GLY A 299 -22.44 18.36 18.17
N TYR A 300 -23.11 18.28 17.03
CA TYR A 300 -22.93 17.18 16.09
C TYR A 300 -23.17 17.62 14.65
N HIS A 301 -22.76 16.76 13.70
CA HIS A 301 -23.11 16.83 12.30
C HIS A 301 -23.21 15.44 11.68
N TYR A 302 -24.10 15.25 10.70
CA TYR A 302 -24.18 14.02 9.90
C TYR A 302 -23.57 14.25 8.53
N VAL A 303 -22.53 13.48 8.19
CA VAL A 303 -21.98 13.39 6.83
C VAL A 303 -22.64 12.23 6.12
N LEU A 304 -23.37 12.52 5.05
CA LEU A 304 -24.06 11.52 4.23
C LEU A 304 -23.18 11.04 3.07
N PRO A 305 -23.36 9.80 2.56
CA PRO A 305 -22.53 9.28 1.47
C PRO A 305 -22.59 10.11 0.18
N ASN A 306 -23.68 10.76 -0.10
CA ASN A 306 -23.85 11.61 -1.29
C ASN A 306 -23.02 12.92 -1.26
N LEU A 307 -22.41 13.27 -0.14
CA LEU A 307 -21.48 14.41 -0.04
C LEU A 307 -20.09 14.10 -0.59
N PHE A 308 -19.73 12.83 -0.69
CA PHE A 308 -18.47 12.40 -1.26
C PHE A 308 -18.53 12.36 -2.79
N LYS A 309 -18.06 13.43 -3.44
CA LYS A 309 -18.15 13.56 -4.91
C LYS A 309 -17.03 12.85 -5.66
N MET A 310 -15.87 12.75 -5.02
CA MET A 310 -14.65 12.14 -5.55
C MET A 310 -14.01 11.27 -4.44
N SER A 311 -12.96 10.57 -4.77
CA SER A 311 -12.19 9.78 -3.77
C SER A 311 -11.52 10.64 -2.71
N GLU A 312 -11.31 11.91 -2.97
CA GLU A 312 -10.72 12.87 -2.03
C GLU A 312 -11.45 14.20 -2.14
N GLY A 313 -11.53 14.93 -1.02
CA GLY A 313 -12.12 16.25 -1.02
C GLY A 313 -12.11 16.91 0.36
N ARG A 314 -12.77 18.07 0.39
CA ARG A 314 -12.97 18.85 1.62
C ARG A 314 -14.46 19.15 1.78
N LEU A 315 -14.93 19.00 3.00
CA LEU A 315 -16.29 19.35 3.41
C LEU A 315 -16.20 20.50 4.40
N GLU A 316 -17.04 21.49 4.21
CA GLU A 316 -17.30 22.53 5.19
C GLU A 316 -18.71 22.33 5.73
N VAL A 317 -18.82 21.94 7.00
CA VAL A 317 -20.08 21.48 7.59
C VAL A 317 -20.46 22.31 8.79
N PRO A 318 -21.76 22.68 8.94
CA PRO A 318 -22.25 23.38 10.11
C PRO A 318 -22.33 22.42 11.32
N ILE A 319 -21.91 22.88 12.48
CA ILE A 319 -22.05 22.14 13.72
C ILE A 319 -23.38 22.53 14.37
N THR A 320 -24.25 21.56 14.60
CA THR A 320 -25.54 21.72 15.29
C THR A 320 -25.31 21.58 16.80
N CYS A 321 -25.73 22.57 17.57
CA CYS A 321 -25.66 22.54 19.04
C CYS A 321 -26.55 21.43 19.61
N ALA A 322 -25.99 20.54 20.41
CA ALA A 322 -26.71 19.40 21.01
C ALA A 322 -27.92 19.79 21.84
N SER A 323 -27.83 20.91 22.61
CA SER A 323 -28.92 21.34 23.53
C SER A 323 -29.93 22.32 22.91
N LYS A 324 -29.53 23.08 21.85
CA LYS A 324 -30.35 24.16 21.27
C LYS A 324 -30.75 23.90 19.82
N HIS A 325 -30.30 22.82 19.22
CA HIS A 325 -30.59 22.38 17.85
C HIS A 325 -30.45 23.48 16.77
N ARG A 326 -29.46 24.37 16.95
CA ARG A 326 -29.14 25.45 16.00
C ARG A 326 -27.68 25.50 15.68
N PRO A 327 -27.29 26.02 14.51
CA PRO A 327 -25.86 26.14 14.13
C PRO A 327 -25.06 26.93 15.15
N MET A 328 -23.92 26.43 15.59
CA MET A 328 -23.04 27.07 16.55
C MET A 328 -21.65 27.41 15.99
N GLY A 329 -21.25 26.82 14.91
CA GLY A 329 -19.99 27.01 14.23
C GLY A 329 -19.92 26.20 12.94
N MET A 330 -18.78 26.27 12.27
CA MET A 330 -18.45 25.47 11.08
C MET A 330 -17.24 24.61 11.38
N MET A 331 -17.16 23.43 10.74
CA MET A 331 -16.00 22.56 10.79
C MET A 331 -15.56 22.23 9.37
N GLN A 332 -14.25 22.27 9.12
CA GLN A 332 -13.64 21.80 7.89
C GLN A 332 -13.10 20.39 8.07
N LEU A 333 -13.46 19.50 7.16
CA LEU A 333 -13.04 18.10 7.14
C LEU A 333 -12.41 17.78 5.80
N GLY A 334 -11.19 17.28 5.80
CA GLY A 334 -10.67 16.55 4.65
C GLY A 334 -11.22 15.13 4.67
N TYR A 335 -11.42 14.52 3.51
CA TYR A 335 -11.77 13.10 3.44
C TYR A 335 -10.96 12.37 2.37
N LEU A 336 -10.84 11.05 2.53
CA LEU A 336 -10.25 10.13 1.57
C LEU A 336 -11.09 8.85 1.54
N LEU A 337 -11.50 8.43 0.34
CA LEU A 337 -12.15 7.14 0.11
C LEU A 337 -11.19 6.20 -0.59
N ILE A 338 -10.92 5.04 0.00
CA ILE A 338 -10.10 3.99 -0.61
C ILE A 338 -11.00 2.79 -0.86
N LYS A 339 -11.19 2.48 -2.13
CA LYS A 339 -11.97 1.31 -2.58
C LYS A 339 -11.03 0.16 -2.91
N PRO A 340 -11.45 -1.09 -2.78
CA PRO A 340 -10.65 -2.25 -3.19
C PRO A 340 -10.37 -2.24 -4.69
N THR A 341 -9.32 -2.95 -5.11
CA THR A 341 -8.96 -3.15 -6.51
C THR A 341 -9.33 -4.58 -6.92
N PRO A 342 -10.51 -4.81 -7.53
CA PRO A 342 -11.05 -6.16 -7.75
C PRO A 342 -10.23 -7.02 -8.71
N SER A 343 -9.45 -6.38 -9.61
CA SER A 343 -8.63 -7.07 -10.62
C SER A 343 -7.35 -7.70 -10.06
N LEU A 344 -6.93 -7.32 -8.84
CA LEU A 344 -5.69 -7.81 -8.28
C LEU A 344 -5.91 -9.12 -7.51
N ASN A 345 -5.21 -10.17 -7.91
CA ASN A 345 -5.16 -11.42 -7.17
C ASN A 345 -4.05 -11.33 -6.10
N MET A 346 -4.46 -11.22 -4.85
CA MET A 346 -3.55 -11.09 -3.71
C MET A 346 -3.17 -12.46 -3.18
N ASP A 347 -1.88 -12.75 -3.18
CA ASP A 347 -1.27 -13.97 -2.65
C ASP A 347 -0.74 -13.70 -1.23
N MET A 348 -1.07 -14.56 -0.28
CA MET A 348 -0.63 -14.47 1.12
C MET A 348 0.68 -15.20 1.40
N SER A 349 1.35 -15.78 0.41
CA SER A 349 2.61 -16.51 0.61
C SER A 349 3.76 -15.57 1.00
N VAL A 350 3.77 -14.35 0.48
CA VAL A 350 4.86 -13.38 0.71
C VAL A 350 4.37 -11.94 0.70
N SER A 351 4.95 -11.12 1.59
CA SER A 351 4.77 -9.67 1.60
C SER A 351 6.11 -8.97 1.72
N TYR A 352 6.27 -7.89 0.97
CA TYR A 352 7.42 -7.00 1.07
C TYR A 352 7.02 -5.60 1.54
N THR A 353 5.77 -5.35 1.88
CA THR A 353 5.22 -4.01 2.20
C THR A 353 6.05 -3.26 3.25
N ARG A 354 6.56 -3.97 4.25
CA ARG A 354 7.45 -3.42 5.30
C ARG A 354 8.76 -4.20 5.43
N TYR A 355 9.22 -4.81 4.31
CA TYR A 355 10.45 -5.57 4.30
C TYR A 355 11.59 -4.77 3.68
N TRP A 356 12.69 -4.64 4.42
CA TRP A 356 13.97 -4.14 3.95
C TRP A 356 15.10 -4.97 4.56
N ASN A 357 16.03 -5.45 3.73
CA ASN A 357 17.16 -6.22 4.24
C ASN A 357 18.14 -5.28 4.98
N LYS A 358 18.57 -5.65 6.18
CA LYS A 358 19.51 -4.86 6.98
C LYS A 358 20.83 -4.58 6.27
N LYS A 359 21.23 -5.42 5.30
CA LYS A 359 22.43 -5.24 4.49
C LYS A 359 22.26 -4.21 3.36
N TRP A 360 21.03 -3.81 3.03
CA TRP A 360 20.76 -2.82 1.99
C TRP A 360 20.89 -1.41 2.56
N THR A 361 22.12 -0.90 2.53
CA THR A 361 22.44 0.44 3.00
C THR A 361 23.28 1.17 1.97
N GLY A 362 23.02 2.47 1.79
CA GLY A 362 23.75 3.31 0.86
C GLY A 362 23.63 2.88 -0.59
N LEU A 363 22.44 2.36 -1.00
CA LEU A 363 22.18 1.97 -2.37
C LEU A 363 22.27 3.16 -3.30
N ASP A 364 22.77 2.91 -4.50
CA ASP A 364 22.88 3.91 -5.55
C ASP A 364 21.64 3.81 -6.47
N VAL A 365 20.87 4.93 -6.56
CA VAL A 365 19.61 4.99 -7.32
C VAL A 365 19.74 6.03 -8.43
N GLY A 366 19.60 5.60 -9.69
CA GLY A 366 19.64 6.51 -10.83
C GLY A 366 18.34 7.28 -10.96
N HIS A 367 18.38 8.60 -10.78
CA HIS A 367 17.25 9.52 -10.89
C HIS A 367 16.79 9.64 -12.33
N ARG A 368 15.54 9.32 -12.63
CA ARG A 368 14.98 9.24 -14.00
C ARG A 368 15.84 8.39 -14.95
N GLY A 369 16.54 7.41 -14.39
CA GLY A 369 17.57 6.63 -15.03
C GLY A 369 18.95 7.28 -14.90
N SER A 370 19.54 7.79 -16.00
CA SER A 370 20.88 8.39 -16.04
C SER A 370 20.93 9.85 -15.57
N GLY A 371 19.82 10.38 -15.04
CA GLY A 371 19.70 11.74 -14.52
C GLY A 371 18.96 12.70 -15.44
N THR A 372 18.73 13.91 -14.92
CA THR A 372 17.97 14.96 -15.61
C THR A 372 18.67 15.43 -16.88
N SER A 373 17.94 15.45 -17.98
CA SER A 373 18.46 15.77 -19.32
C SER A 373 19.01 17.20 -19.51
N PHE A 374 18.73 18.07 -18.55
CA PHE A 374 18.94 19.53 -18.69
C PHE A 374 20.17 20.07 -17.99
N LYS A 375 20.68 19.37 -16.98
CA LYS A 375 21.70 19.87 -16.07
C LYS A 375 23.13 19.51 -16.49
N THR A 376 23.29 18.67 -17.51
CA THR A 376 24.60 18.24 -17.98
C THR A 376 24.83 18.65 -19.43
N ASN A 377 25.94 19.34 -19.71
CA ASN A 377 26.27 19.76 -21.08
C ASN A 377 26.56 18.61 -22.04
N ASP A 378 26.75 17.40 -21.53
CA ASP A 378 27.22 16.23 -22.26
C ASP A 378 26.19 15.09 -22.36
N MET A 379 24.97 15.23 -21.80
CA MET A 379 23.98 14.15 -21.85
C MET A 379 23.27 14.10 -23.19
N SER A 380 23.55 13.05 -23.93
CA SER A 380 22.88 12.71 -25.21
C SER A 380 21.61 11.86 -25.01
N ILE A 381 21.34 11.45 -23.78
CA ILE A 381 20.23 10.52 -23.44
C ILE A 381 19.13 11.29 -22.73
N ARG A 382 17.88 11.10 -23.18
CA ARG A 382 16.70 11.69 -22.58
C ARG A 382 16.33 10.94 -21.28
N GLU A 383 16.04 11.68 -20.21
CA GLU A 383 15.51 11.13 -18.96
C GLU A 383 14.19 10.39 -19.16
N ASN A 384 13.84 9.49 -18.25
CA ASN A 384 12.58 8.73 -18.28
C ASN A 384 12.35 7.97 -19.60
N THR A 385 13.41 7.50 -20.23
CA THR A 385 13.38 6.61 -21.39
C THR A 385 13.97 5.24 -21.03
N ILE A 386 13.61 4.21 -21.79
CA ILE A 386 14.16 2.86 -21.61
C ILE A 386 15.69 2.89 -21.67
N THR A 387 16.26 3.65 -22.62
CA THR A 387 17.71 3.81 -22.75
C THR A 387 18.34 4.46 -21.53
N SER A 388 17.73 5.50 -20.96
CA SER A 388 18.21 6.13 -19.73
C SER A 388 18.27 5.16 -18.56
N LEU A 389 17.23 4.36 -18.39
CA LEU A 389 17.14 3.35 -17.32
C LEU A 389 18.16 2.23 -17.52
N LYS A 390 18.32 1.72 -18.77
CA LYS A 390 19.33 0.73 -19.12
C LYS A 390 20.76 1.24 -18.87
N ASN A 391 21.03 2.50 -19.23
CA ASN A 391 22.33 3.11 -19.02
C ASN A 391 22.67 3.25 -17.53
N ALA A 392 21.74 3.71 -16.70
CA ALA A 392 21.95 3.75 -15.24
C ALA A 392 22.23 2.36 -14.66
N ALA A 393 21.50 1.35 -15.08
CA ALA A 393 21.72 -0.03 -14.67
C ALA A 393 23.13 -0.53 -15.10
N ALA A 394 23.56 -0.22 -16.33
CA ALA A 394 24.89 -0.55 -16.84
C ALA A 394 26.01 0.18 -16.08
N GLN A 395 25.76 1.36 -15.55
CA GLN A 395 26.67 2.14 -14.69
C GLN A 395 26.73 1.63 -13.24
N GLY A 396 25.98 0.59 -12.90
CA GLY A 396 26.01 -0.06 -11.59
C GLY A 396 25.00 0.46 -10.59
N ALA A 397 23.93 1.11 -11.04
CA ALA A 397 22.80 1.44 -10.17
C ALA A 397 22.21 0.17 -9.54
N ASP A 398 21.97 0.19 -8.24
CA ASP A 398 21.22 -0.86 -7.54
C ASP A 398 19.72 -0.79 -7.91
N MET A 399 19.22 0.43 -8.03
CA MET A 399 17.84 0.73 -8.44
C MET A 399 17.84 1.87 -9.46
N VAL A 400 16.77 1.95 -10.23
CA VAL A 400 16.43 3.12 -11.03
C VAL A 400 15.13 3.73 -10.53
N GLU A 401 15.10 5.03 -10.47
CA GLU A 401 13.91 5.81 -10.16
C GLU A 401 13.35 6.38 -11.46
N PHE A 402 12.05 6.45 -11.56
CA PHE A 402 11.32 7.05 -12.68
C PHE A 402 9.88 7.40 -12.32
N ASP A 403 9.32 8.34 -13.09
CA ASP A 403 8.04 8.98 -12.86
C ASP A 403 6.92 8.35 -13.69
N VAL A 404 5.79 8.01 -13.07
CA VAL A 404 4.64 7.40 -13.75
C VAL A 404 3.40 8.26 -13.59
N GLN A 405 2.74 8.53 -14.71
CA GLN A 405 1.43 9.16 -14.77
C GLN A 405 0.54 8.51 -15.84
N LEU A 406 -0.73 8.85 -15.90
CA LEU A 406 -1.65 8.27 -16.87
C LEU A 406 -1.85 9.18 -18.09
N SER A 407 -1.89 8.58 -19.26
CA SER A 407 -2.43 9.19 -20.47
C SER A 407 -3.96 9.29 -20.41
N LYS A 408 -4.58 10.00 -21.37
CA LYS A 408 -6.04 10.15 -21.48
C LYS A 408 -6.78 8.81 -21.57
N ASP A 409 -6.19 7.86 -22.26
CA ASP A 409 -6.70 6.48 -22.42
C ASP A 409 -6.27 5.54 -21.29
N LEU A 410 -5.91 6.12 -20.11
CA LEU A 410 -5.59 5.42 -18.86
C LEU A 410 -4.39 4.47 -18.97
N VAL A 411 -3.48 4.68 -19.91
CA VAL A 411 -2.24 3.90 -20.00
C VAL A 411 -1.18 4.54 -19.10
N PRO A 412 -0.57 3.80 -18.15
CA PRO A 412 0.57 4.29 -17.38
C PRO A 412 1.78 4.55 -18.28
N VAL A 413 2.24 5.79 -18.32
CA VAL A 413 3.38 6.25 -19.12
C VAL A 413 4.46 6.83 -18.22
N VAL A 414 5.72 6.69 -18.63
CA VAL A 414 6.86 7.18 -17.85
C VAL A 414 7.25 8.57 -18.35
N TYR A 415 6.99 9.58 -17.54
CA TYR A 415 7.30 10.97 -17.80
C TYR A 415 7.16 11.84 -16.56
N HIS A 416 8.08 12.81 -16.32
CA HIS A 416 8.10 13.59 -15.09
C HIS A 416 7.08 14.72 -15.06
N ASP A 417 7.10 15.62 -16.08
CA ASP A 417 6.31 16.83 -16.03
C ASP A 417 4.83 16.55 -16.31
N PHE A 418 3.94 17.25 -15.62
CA PHE A 418 2.51 17.15 -15.91
C PHE A 418 2.14 17.75 -17.26
N MET A 419 2.93 18.75 -17.71
CA MET A 419 2.72 19.48 -18.95
C MET A 419 3.80 19.14 -19.98
N ILE A 420 3.40 19.06 -21.23
CA ILE A 420 4.28 18.88 -22.39
C ILE A 420 4.29 20.19 -23.18
N TYR A 421 5.48 20.65 -23.52
CA TYR A 421 5.62 21.85 -24.32
C TYR A 421 5.90 21.45 -25.77
N VAL A 422 4.95 21.79 -26.67
CA VAL A 422 5.06 21.51 -28.10
C VAL A 422 5.11 22.82 -28.88
N SER A 423 5.91 22.87 -29.94
CA SER A 423 5.94 24.03 -30.84
C SER A 423 5.20 23.72 -32.14
N LEU A 424 4.36 24.65 -32.56
CA LEU A 424 3.66 24.62 -33.83
C LEU A 424 4.53 25.09 -35.00
N LYS A 425 5.72 25.67 -34.71
CA LYS A 425 6.58 26.28 -35.69
C LYS A 425 7.98 25.66 -35.68
N SER A 426 8.50 25.32 -36.86
CA SER A 426 9.88 24.88 -37.02
C SER A 426 10.80 26.08 -37.21
N LYS A 427 11.28 26.71 -36.13
CA LYS A 427 12.22 27.83 -36.16
C LYS A 427 13.48 27.52 -35.37
N CYS A 428 14.64 28.03 -35.82
CA CYS A 428 15.93 27.85 -35.13
C CYS A 428 16.03 28.59 -33.77
N LYS A 429 15.20 29.57 -33.52
CA LYS A 429 15.08 30.27 -32.23
C LYS A 429 13.60 30.39 -31.90
N MET A 430 13.20 29.83 -30.78
CA MET A 430 11.83 29.85 -30.29
C MET A 430 11.73 30.75 -29.08
N GLU A 431 10.68 31.56 -29.05
CA GLU A 431 10.31 32.39 -27.91
C GLU A 431 9.23 31.69 -27.08
N GLU A 432 9.01 32.15 -25.85
CA GLU A 432 8.08 31.54 -24.91
C GLU A 432 6.66 31.35 -25.44
N HIS A 433 6.21 32.35 -26.23
CA HIS A 433 4.88 32.31 -26.84
C HIS A 433 4.75 31.38 -28.07
N ASP A 434 5.84 30.78 -28.54
CA ASP A 434 5.82 29.79 -29.63
C ASP A 434 5.48 28.38 -29.12
N PHE A 435 5.37 28.18 -27.81
CA PHE A 435 5.06 26.87 -27.20
C PHE A 435 3.61 26.80 -26.72
N LEU A 436 2.99 25.68 -27.01
CA LEU A 436 1.71 25.27 -26.43
C LEU A 436 1.98 24.26 -25.31
N ALA A 437 1.47 24.54 -24.13
CA ALA A 437 1.49 23.60 -23.00
C ALA A 437 0.28 22.66 -23.11
N LEU A 438 0.52 21.36 -23.12
CA LEU A 438 -0.51 20.31 -23.19
C LEU A 438 -0.35 19.37 -22.00
N PRO A 439 -1.40 19.12 -21.21
CA PRO A 439 -1.32 18.13 -20.13
C PRO A 439 -1.16 16.70 -20.67
N VAL A 440 -0.28 15.91 -20.07
CA VAL A 440 -0.08 14.49 -20.44
C VAL A 440 -1.39 13.73 -20.39
N ARG A 441 -2.19 13.93 -19.33
CA ARG A 441 -3.48 13.24 -19.11
C ARG A 441 -4.60 13.64 -20.09
N GLU A 442 -4.40 14.66 -20.90
CA GLU A 442 -5.36 15.06 -21.94
C GLU A 442 -5.06 14.42 -23.31
N LEU A 443 -3.94 13.72 -23.43
CA LEU A 443 -3.47 13.10 -24.66
C LEU A 443 -3.46 11.59 -24.53
N SER A 444 -3.97 10.88 -25.56
CA SER A 444 -3.86 9.42 -25.63
C SER A 444 -2.40 9.00 -25.86
N LEU A 445 -2.06 7.75 -25.52
CA LEU A 445 -0.71 7.22 -25.76
C LEU A 445 -0.27 7.40 -27.22
N GLN A 446 -1.20 7.18 -28.17
CA GLN A 446 -0.88 7.37 -29.60
C GLN A 446 -0.57 8.82 -29.95
N GLN A 447 -1.29 9.79 -29.33
CA GLN A 447 -1.00 11.20 -29.51
C GLN A 447 0.34 11.57 -28.90
N LEU A 448 0.63 11.08 -27.66
CA LEU A 448 1.91 11.30 -26.98
C LEU A 448 3.10 10.80 -27.83
N LYS A 449 3.01 9.60 -28.40
CA LYS A 449 4.06 9.01 -29.26
C LYS A 449 4.29 9.79 -30.56
N ASN A 450 3.31 10.54 -31.03
CA ASN A 450 3.43 11.35 -32.26
C ASN A 450 4.01 12.75 -32.00
N LEU A 451 4.22 13.14 -30.73
CA LEU A 451 4.72 14.48 -30.41
C LEU A 451 6.25 14.54 -30.48
N LYS A 452 6.78 15.62 -31.09
CA LYS A 452 8.15 16.03 -30.88
C LYS A 452 8.22 16.94 -29.65
N VAL A 453 8.78 16.41 -28.57
CA VAL A 453 8.82 17.06 -27.27
C VAL A 453 10.09 17.92 -27.13
N TYR A 454 9.89 19.17 -26.80
CA TYR A 454 10.96 20.10 -26.44
C TYR A 454 10.97 20.27 -24.92
N HIS A 455 12.14 20.17 -24.33
CA HIS A 455 12.29 20.45 -22.94
C HIS A 455 12.55 21.94 -22.71
N THR A 456 11.99 22.47 -21.63
CA THR A 456 12.18 23.85 -21.23
C THR A 456 13.07 23.88 -19.99
N THR A 457 14.22 24.54 -20.08
CA THR A 457 15.02 24.88 -18.91
C THR A 457 14.36 26.05 -18.18
N GLU A 458 14.08 25.89 -16.89
CA GLU A 458 13.59 26.98 -16.06
C GLU A 458 14.47 28.21 -16.20
N GLY A 459 13.87 29.33 -16.60
CA GLY A 459 14.44 30.68 -16.55
C GLY A 459 15.47 31.06 -17.62
N LYS A 460 15.75 30.23 -18.64
CA LYS A 460 16.67 30.58 -19.74
C LYS A 460 16.11 30.22 -21.11
N SER A 461 16.44 31.03 -22.12
CA SER A 461 16.10 30.85 -23.53
C SER A 461 16.00 29.39 -23.92
N ARG A 462 14.80 28.98 -24.32
CA ARG A 462 14.44 27.61 -24.71
C ARG A 462 15.21 27.24 -25.96
N SER A 463 16.27 26.44 -25.85
CA SER A 463 16.98 25.86 -26.97
C SER A 463 16.51 24.46 -27.24
N SER A 464 16.13 24.14 -28.47
CA SER A 464 15.89 22.77 -28.89
C SER A 464 17.23 22.03 -28.84
N ARG A 465 17.37 21.05 -27.96
CA ARG A 465 18.46 20.09 -28.01
C ARG A 465 18.01 18.88 -28.82
N SER A 466 18.82 18.46 -29.77
CA SER A 466 18.69 17.16 -30.39
C SER A 466 19.34 16.12 -29.50
N PHE A 467 18.62 15.07 -29.16
CA PHE A 467 19.19 13.91 -28.49
C PHE A 467 19.76 12.95 -29.55
N GLN A 468 20.78 12.16 -29.19
CA GLN A 468 21.30 11.14 -30.08
C GLN A 468 20.25 10.05 -30.26
N ASP A 469 20.15 9.55 -31.48
CA ASP A 469 19.31 8.40 -31.83
C ASP A 469 17.84 8.51 -31.42
N GLU A 470 17.28 9.73 -31.44
CA GLU A 470 15.85 9.97 -31.09
C GLU A 470 14.86 9.13 -31.89
N ASP A 471 15.26 8.61 -33.05
CA ASP A 471 14.40 7.76 -33.89
C ASP A 471 14.30 6.32 -33.36
N LEU A 472 15.17 5.91 -32.43
CA LEU A 472 15.11 4.58 -31.83
C LEU A 472 13.98 4.50 -30.78
N GLN A 473 13.22 3.41 -30.81
CA GLN A 473 12.08 3.22 -29.93
C GLN A 473 12.42 3.35 -28.44
N GLU A 474 13.56 2.86 -27.99
CA GLU A 474 14.02 2.91 -26.60
C GLU A 474 14.43 4.31 -26.13
N HIS A 475 14.68 5.25 -27.06
CA HIS A 475 15.03 6.65 -26.81
C HIS A 475 13.80 7.57 -26.83
N GLN A 476 12.64 7.06 -27.25
CA GLN A 476 11.42 7.86 -27.34
C GLN A 476 10.91 8.25 -25.95
N PRO A 477 10.35 9.47 -25.80
CA PRO A 477 9.64 9.86 -24.59
C PRO A 477 8.33 9.07 -24.43
N PHE A 478 7.78 9.07 -23.22
CA PHE A 478 6.51 8.41 -22.87
C PHE A 478 6.49 6.89 -23.08
N PRO A 479 7.56 6.14 -22.72
CA PRO A 479 7.45 4.69 -22.80
C PRO A 479 6.32 4.22 -21.86
N PRO A 480 5.46 3.30 -22.30
CA PRO A 480 4.51 2.66 -21.41
C PRO A 480 5.23 1.96 -20.25
N LEU A 481 4.65 2.02 -19.05
CA LEU A 481 5.21 1.33 -17.88
C LEU A 481 5.42 -0.17 -18.12
N ALA A 482 4.51 -0.80 -18.87
CA ALA A 482 4.63 -2.21 -19.25
C ALA A 482 5.92 -2.50 -20.04
N ASP A 483 6.27 -1.64 -21.00
CA ASP A 483 7.46 -1.78 -21.83
C ASP A 483 8.74 -1.58 -20.99
N VAL A 484 8.71 -0.66 -20.02
CA VAL A 484 9.82 -0.43 -19.08
C VAL A 484 10.04 -1.66 -18.19
N LEU A 485 8.97 -2.24 -17.66
CA LEU A 485 9.05 -3.45 -16.83
C LEU A 485 9.62 -4.66 -17.60
N ASP A 486 9.30 -4.79 -18.88
CA ASP A 486 9.79 -5.87 -19.74
C ASP A 486 11.25 -5.63 -20.21
N ALA A 487 11.65 -4.36 -20.42
CA ALA A 487 12.93 -4.03 -21.07
C ALA A 487 14.14 -4.00 -20.13
N ILE A 488 13.95 -3.77 -18.83
CA ILE A 488 15.04 -3.61 -17.86
C ILE A 488 15.33 -4.94 -17.16
N ASP A 489 16.62 -5.22 -16.87
CA ASP A 489 17.04 -6.42 -16.15
C ASP A 489 16.24 -6.61 -14.85
N PRO A 490 15.65 -7.79 -14.58
CA PRO A 490 14.82 -8.04 -13.41
C PRO A 490 15.56 -7.92 -12.07
N HIS A 491 16.90 -7.92 -12.07
CA HIS A 491 17.72 -7.73 -10.86
C HIS A 491 18.03 -6.25 -10.57
N VAL A 492 17.58 -5.33 -11.41
CA VAL A 492 17.60 -3.89 -11.09
C VAL A 492 16.33 -3.54 -10.37
N GLY A 493 16.46 -2.98 -9.15
CA GLY A 493 15.29 -2.52 -8.38
C GLY A 493 14.65 -1.29 -9.02
N PHE A 494 13.35 -1.10 -8.79
CA PHE A 494 12.61 0.07 -9.25
C PHE A 494 12.11 0.89 -8.05
N ASN A 495 12.32 2.19 -8.13
CA ASN A 495 11.58 3.19 -7.35
C ASN A 495 10.61 3.89 -8.31
N ILE A 496 9.34 3.58 -8.23
CA ILE A 496 8.29 4.11 -9.11
C ILE A 496 7.64 5.30 -8.41
N GLU A 497 7.96 6.52 -8.86
CA GLU A 497 7.25 7.70 -8.40
C GLU A 497 5.89 7.79 -9.08
N VAL A 498 4.82 7.75 -8.30
CA VAL A 498 3.45 7.98 -8.79
C VAL A 498 3.17 9.47 -8.76
N LYS A 499 3.10 10.10 -9.93
CA LYS A 499 2.89 11.55 -10.08
C LYS A 499 1.46 11.93 -9.77
N TRP A 500 1.27 12.90 -8.89
CA TRP A 500 -0.04 13.48 -8.58
C TRP A 500 0.11 14.98 -8.27
N SER A 501 -0.62 15.84 -9.01
CA SER A 501 -0.64 17.28 -8.76
C SER A 501 -1.36 17.59 -7.45
N GLN A 502 -0.75 18.39 -6.61
CA GLN A 502 -1.23 18.74 -5.28
C GLN A 502 -1.63 20.20 -5.17
N ARG A 503 -2.45 20.50 -4.17
CA ARG A 503 -2.79 21.88 -3.82
C ARG A 503 -1.68 22.50 -2.99
N LEU A 504 -1.26 23.69 -3.39
CA LEU A 504 -0.25 24.49 -2.71
C LEU A 504 -0.86 25.25 -1.53
N HIS A 505 -0.01 25.73 -0.63
CA HIS A 505 -0.43 26.45 0.58
C HIS A 505 -1.20 27.73 0.30
N ASP A 506 -0.94 28.39 -0.82
CA ASP A 506 -1.67 29.59 -1.29
C ASP A 506 -3.05 29.27 -1.86
N GLY A 507 -3.40 28.00 -2.00
CA GLY A 507 -4.67 27.49 -2.49
C GLY A 507 -4.70 27.18 -4.00
N THR A 508 -3.65 27.48 -4.74
CA THR A 508 -3.50 27.09 -6.15
C THR A 508 -3.15 25.59 -6.26
N MET A 509 -3.30 25.03 -7.47
CA MET A 509 -2.79 23.69 -7.78
C MET A 509 -1.38 23.81 -8.38
N GLU A 510 -0.52 22.79 -8.17
CA GLU A 510 0.76 22.70 -8.90
C GLU A 510 0.51 22.77 -10.40
N GLU A 511 -0.48 21.99 -10.87
CA GLU A 511 -0.99 22.03 -12.24
C GLU A 511 -2.50 21.83 -12.22
N GLU A 512 -3.22 22.62 -13.01
CA GLU A 512 -4.67 22.51 -13.18
C GLU A 512 -5.02 21.68 -14.43
N PHE A 513 -6.02 20.84 -14.30
CA PHE A 513 -6.47 19.96 -15.37
C PHE A 513 -7.98 20.10 -15.61
N GLU A 514 -8.39 20.06 -16.86
CA GLU A 514 -9.80 20.04 -17.22
C GLU A 514 -10.46 18.71 -16.86
N HIS A 515 -9.76 17.58 -17.08
CA HIS A 515 -10.24 16.24 -16.75
C HIS A 515 -9.67 15.76 -15.44
N ILE A 516 -10.56 15.51 -14.48
CA ILE A 516 -10.20 14.97 -13.17
C ILE A 516 -10.35 13.44 -13.22
N ILE A 517 -9.25 12.71 -13.07
CA ILE A 517 -9.26 11.26 -12.91
C ILE A 517 -9.48 10.95 -11.43
N ASP A 518 -10.40 10.02 -11.12
CA ASP A 518 -10.57 9.55 -9.75
C ASP A 518 -9.30 8.85 -9.24
N ARG A 519 -8.88 9.14 -8.00
CA ARG A 519 -7.63 8.60 -7.42
C ARG A 519 -7.63 7.08 -7.32
N ASN A 520 -8.78 6.44 -7.02
CA ASN A 520 -8.84 4.97 -7.00
C ASN A 520 -8.53 4.40 -8.38
N LEU A 521 -9.19 4.92 -9.43
CA LEU A 521 -8.93 4.49 -10.81
C LEU A 521 -7.49 4.72 -11.22
N TYR A 522 -6.93 5.88 -10.84
CA TYR A 522 -5.54 6.24 -11.16
C TYR A 522 -4.55 5.22 -10.58
N VAL A 523 -4.69 4.92 -9.31
CA VAL A 523 -3.83 3.95 -8.60
C VAL A 523 -4.06 2.53 -9.13
N ASP A 524 -5.31 2.15 -9.41
CA ASP A 524 -5.67 0.82 -9.91
C ASP A 524 -5.01 0.52 -11.27
N CYS A 525 -5.02 1.48 -12.20
CA CYS A 525 -4.35 1.34 -13.50
C CYS A 525 -2.85 1.07 -13.38
N ILE A 526 -2.17 1.76 -12.46
CA ILE A 526 -0.73 1.59 -12.24
C ILE A 526 -0.44 0.24 -11.56
N LEU A 527 -1.19 -0.09 -10.51
CA LEU A 527 -1.03 -1.35 -9.78
C LEU A 527 -1.27 -2.56 -10.69
N ASP A 528 -2.29 -2.53 -11.54
CA ASP A 528 -2.62 -3.61 -12.46
C ASP A 528 -1.45 -3.94 -13.40
N VAL A 529 -0.79 -2.93 -13.97
CA VAL A 529 0.39 -3.12 -14.82
C VAL A 529 1.56 -3.70 -14.02
N VAL A 530 1.84 -3.18 -12.83
CA VAL A 530 2.96 -3.65 -11.99
C VAL A 530 2.72 -5.09 -11.52
N PHE A 531 1.51 -5.43 -11.09
CA PHE A 531 1.19 -6.79 -10.66
C PHE A 531 1.33 -7.82 -11.78
N ARG A 532 0.94 -7.46 -13.01
CA ARG A 532 1.06 -8.35 -14.17
C ARG A 532 2.50 -8.51 -14.69
N LYS A 533 3.35 -7.47 -14.57
CA LYS A 533 4.63 -7.40 -15.29
C LYS A 533 5.88 -7.44 -14.40
N ALA A 534 5.82 -7.00 -13.15
CA ALA A 534 7.03 -6.87 -12.33
C ALA A 534 7.65 -8.22 -11.90
N GLY A 535 6.87 -9.31 -11.88
CA GLY A 535 7.37 -10.63 -11.53
C GLY A 535 8.03 -10.66 -10.14
N LYS A 536 9.31 -11.05 -10.10
CA LYS A 536 10.12 -11.12 -8.86
C LYS A 536 10.96 -9.85 -8.60
N ARG A 537 10.84 -8.83 -9.45
CA ARG A 537 11.57 -7.57 -9.31
C ARG A 537 11.29 -6.89 -7.96
N ARG A 538 12.30 -6.26 -7.38
CA ARG A 538 12.15 -5.37 -6.25
C ARG A 538 11.57 -4.04 -6.71
N VAL A 539 10.35 -3.76 -6.33
CA VAL A 539 9.65 -2.52 -6.62
C VAL A 539 9.34 -1.81 -5.31
N VAL A 540 9.59 -0.51 -5.27
CA VAL A 540 9.15 0.41 -4.24
C VAL A 540 8.31 1.48 -4.92
N PHE A 541 7.14 1.78 -4.42
CA PHE A 541 6.37 2.93 -4.84
C PHE A 541 6.75 4.15 -4.00
N SER A 542 6.77 5.32 -4.61
CA SER A 542 6.92 6.59 -3.91
C SER A 542 5.96 7.64 -4.47
N CYS A 543 5.55 8.59 -3.64
CA CYS A 543 4.69 9.70 -4.05
C CYS A 543 4.83 10.86 -3.06
N PHE A 544 4.72 12.10 -3.55
CA PHE A 544 4.62 13.31 -2.72
C PHE A 544 3.23 13.49 -2.10
N ASP A 545 2.19 12.86 -2.67
CA ASP A 545 0.85 12.92 -2.12
C ASP A 545 0.64 11.82 -1.08
N PRO A 546 0.42 12.15 0.20
CA PRO A 546 0.29 11.16 1.26
C PRO A 546 -0.99 10.32 1.16
N ASP A 547 -2.01 10.81 0.46
CA ASP A 547 -3.25 10.04 0.22
C ASP A 547 -3.04 8.98 -0.85
N ILE A 548 -2.28 9.27 -1.90
CA ILE A 548 -1.85 8.27 -2.90
C ILE A 548 -0.98 7.20 -2.22
N CYS A 549 -0.04 7.58 -1.34
CA CYS A 549 0.74 6.61 -0.56
C CYS A 549 -0.16 5.71 0.28
N THR A 550 -1.16 6.28 0.94
CA THR A 550 -2.14 5.55 1.74
C THR A 550 -2.95 4.58 0.88
N MET A 551 -3.43 5.01 -0.29
CA MET A 551 -4.14 4.16 -1.25
C MET A 551 -3.27 3.00 -1.74
N LEU A 552 -2.04 3.27 -2.16
CA LEU A 552 -1.07 2.26 -2.59
C LEU A 552 -0.81 1.22 -1.50
N ARG A 553 -0.74 1.65 -0.23
CA ARG A 553 -0.52 0.73 0.90
C ARG A 553 -1.73 -0.16 1.17
N PHE A 554 -2.95 0.38 1.18
CA PHE A 554 -4.13 -0.38 1.56
C PHE A 554 -4.80 -1.13 0.40
N LYS A 555 -4.44 -0.86 -0.85
CA LYS A 555 -4.98 -1.57 -2.01
C LYS A 555 -4.26 -2.88 -2.34
N GLN A 556 -3.10 -3.16 -1.73
CA GLN A 556 -2.30 -4.34 -2.05
C GLN A 556 -1.44 -4.79 -0.85
N ASN A 557 -0.96 -6.03 -0.91
CA ASN A 557 -0.19 -6.68 0.18
C ASN A 557 1.26 -7.02 -0.18
N ARG A 558 1.76 -6.60 -1.36
CA ARG A 558 3.01 -7.11 -1.91
C ARG A 558 4.15 -6.11 -1.90
N TYR A 559 3.94 -4.92 -2.45
CA TYR A 559 5.00 -3.94 -2.69
C TYR A 559 5.06 -2.88 -1.60
N PRO A 560 6.28 -2.49 -1.17
CA PRO A 560 6.47 -1.40 -0.23
C PRO A 560 6.13 -0.03 -0.85
N VAL A 561 5.71 0.89 0.02
CA VAL A 561 5.40 2.28 -0.32
C VAL A 561 6.22 3.20 0.55
N MET A 562 6.79 4.26 -0.01
CA MET A 562 7.54 5.29 0.68
C MET A 562 6.93 6.67 0.42
N PHE A 563 6.94 7.51 1.42
CA PHE A 563 6.41 8.87 1.32
C PHE A 563 7.50 9.87 0.95
N LEU A 564 7.39 10.51 -0.22
CA LEU A 564 8.25 11.61 -0.63
C LEU A 564 7.87 12.89 0.13
N THR A 565 8.87 13.59 0.67
CA THR A 565 8.66 14.84 1.39
C THR A 565 9.57 15.94 0.86
N ILE A 566 9.01 17.15 0.71
CA ILE A 566 9.80 18.35 0.41
C ILE A 566 10.55 18.86 1.63
N GLY A 567 10.07 18.50 2.85
CA GLY A 567 10.68 18.96 4.09
C GLY A 567 10.64 20.48 4.26
N VAL A 568 11.54 20.99 5.09
CA VAL A 568 11.76 22.45 5.23
C VAL A 568 12.74 22.90 4.15
N THR A 569 12.27 23.67 3.19
CA THR A 569 13.03 24.13 2.02
C THR A 569 12.64 25.55 1.61
N GLU A 570 13.57 26.26 0.95
CA GLU A 570 13.31 27.53 0.27
C GLU A 570 13.13 27.35 -1.25
N LYS A 571 13.39 26.13 -1.78
CA LYS A 571 13.33 25.85 -3.23
C LYS A 571 11.93 25.57 -3.74
N TYR A 572 11.07 24.98 -2.89
CA TYR A 572 9.74 24.53 -3.27
C TYR A 572 8.66 25.20 -2.43
N GLN A 573 7.51 25.46 -3.05
CA GLN A 573 6.34 25.93 -2.33
C GLN A 573 5.78 24.81 -1.45
N LYS A 574 5.28 25.18 -0.25
CA LYS A 574 4.65 24.23 0.66
C LYS A 574 3.32 23.75 0.11
N TYR A 575 3.06 22.48 0.31
CA TYR A 575 1.74 21.91 0.05
C TYR A 575 0.71 22.36 1.10
N MET A 576 -0.55 22.41 0.70
CA MET A 576 -1.65 22.70 1.64
C MET A 576 -1.82 21.55 2.64
N ASP A 577 -1.54 20.31 2.24
CA ASP A 577 -1.44 19.17 3.15
C ASP A 577 -0.12 19.28 3.94
N PRO A 578 -0.19 19.38 5.29
CA PRO A 578 1.00 19.63 6.10
C PRO A 578 1.93 18.42 6.23
N ARG A 579 1.45 17.21 5.89
CA ARG A 579 2.17 15.96 6.13
C ARG A 579 3.52 15.87 5.42
N GLY A 580 3.65 16.46 4.21
CA GLY A 580 4.87 16.45 3.41
C GLY A 580 5.81 17.66 3.62
N ASN A 581 5.41 18.66 4.42
CA ASN A 581 6.14 19.92 4.58
C ASN A 581 7.24 19.89 5.66
N ARG A 582 7.34 18.77 6.40
CA ARG A 582 8.36 18.51 7.44
C ARG A 582 8.67 17.03 7.48
N ILE A 583 9.93 16.67 7.60
CA ILE A 583 10.36 15.27 7.70
C ILE A 583 9.75 14.60 8.94
N GLU A 584 9.69 15.29 10.06
CA GLU A 584 9.09 14.78 11.29
C GLU A 584 7.63 14.34 11.08
N THR A 585 6.80 15.20 10.48
CA THR A 585 5.39 14.88 10.19
C THR A 585 5.26 13.74 9.18
N ALA A 586 6.16 13.70 8.19
CA ALA A 586 6.20 12.60 7.22
C ALA A 586 6.57 11.26 7.88
N VAL A 587 7.47 11.27 8.86
CA VAL A 587 7.81 10.09 9.68
C VAL A 587 6.56 9.59 10.42
N PHE A 588 5.82 10.46 11.11
CA PHE A 588 4.63 10.07 11.86
C PHE A 588 3.51 9.56 10.93
N ASN A 589 3.31 10.20 9.78
CA ASN A 589 2.36 9.71 8.78
C ASN A 589 2.76 8.32 8.24
N SER A 590 4.06 8.11 7.98
CA SER A 590 4.56 6.83 7.47
C SER A 590 4.39 5.70 8.48
N LEU A 591 4.57 5.97 9.77
CA LEU A 591 4.30 5.02 10.86
C LEU A 591 2.80 4.69 10.94
N ALA A 592 1.95 5.73 10.97
CA ALA A 592 0.51 5.58 11.08
C ALA A 592 -0.08 4.76 9.91
N MET A 593 0.38 5.02 8.70
CA MET A 593 -0.10 4.31 7.49
C MET A 593 0.69 3.01 7.20
N GLU A 594 1.59 2.60 8.09
CA GLU A 594 2.45 1.42 7.92
C GLU A 594 3.21 1.40 6.58
N LEU A 595 3.73 2.55 6.16
CA LEU A 595 4.60 2.65 5.00
C LEU A 595 5.98 2.08 5.31
N LEU A 596 6.75 1.70 4.29
CA LEU A 596 8.13 1.24 4.47
C LEU A 596 9.02 2.34 5.05
N GLY A 597 8.81 3.60 4.65
CA GLY A 597 9.64 4.71 5.08
C GLY A 597 9.36 6.00 4.32
N ILE A 598 10.38 6.85 4.28
CA ILE A 598 10.33 8.16 3.65
C ILE A 598 11.43 8.33 2.60
N VAL A 599 11.16 9.18 1.60
CA VAL A 599 12.16 9.69 0.65
C VAL A 599 12.31 11.19 0.92
N ALA A 600 13.32 11.56 1.70
CA ALA A 600 13.49 12.89 2.24
C ALA A 600 14.29 13.82 1.31
N HIS A 601 13.93 15.11 1.29
CA HIS A 601 14.71 16.11 0.56
C HIS A 601 16.06 16.33 1.22
N THR A 602 17.14 16.25 0.45
CA THR A 602 18.51 16.30 0.97
C THR A 602 18.87 17.66 1.59
N GLU A 603 18.35 18.78 1.07
CA GLU A 603 18.53 20.10 1.68
C GLU A 603 18.12 20.11 3.16
N ASP A 604 16.95 19.55 3.47
CA ASP A 604 16.44 19.47 4.86
C ASP A 604 17.28 18.50 5.73
N LEU A 605 17.73 17.38 5.16
CA LEU A 605 18.61 16.44 5.86
C LEU A 605 19.99 17.04 6.15
N LEU A 606 20.54 17.87 5.26
CA LEU A 606 21.82 18.56 5.50
C LEU A 606 21.67 19.70 6.51
N ARG A 607 20.50 20.35 6.56
CA ARG A 607 20.16 21.34 7.57
C ARG A 607 20.07 20.72 8.96
N ASP A 608 19.46 19.53 9.08
CA ASP A 608 19.29 18.81 10.36
C ASP A 608 19.43 17.28 10.17
N PRO A 609 20.66 16.76 10.25
CA PRO A 609 20.91 15.33 10.08
C PRO A 609 20.28 14.43 11.15
N SER A 610 19.86 14.99 12.31
CA SER A 610 19.23 14.19 13.38
C SER A 610 17.89 13.55 12.93
N GLN A 611 17.24 14.11 11.92
CA GLN A 611 16.01 13.60 11.34
C GLN A 611 16.17 12.20 10.73
N VAL A 612 17.36 11.83 10.29
CA VAL A 612 17.68 10.47 9.83
C VAL A 612 17.53 9.47 10.99
N ASN A 613 18.03 9.81 12.17
CA ASN A 613 17.90 8.96 13.35
C ASN A 613 16.45 8.86 13.81
N LEU A 614 15.71 9.97 13.80
CA LEU A 614 14.28 10.00 14.13
C LEU A 614 13.49 8.92 13.34
N ALA A 615 13.74 8.80 12.04
CA ALA A 615 13.09 7.82 11.19
C ALA A 615 13.60 6.39 11.43
N LYS A 616 14.93 6.21 11.51
CA LYS A 616 15.57 4.88 11.68
C LYS A 616 15.28 4.23 13.02
N GLU A 617 15.29 4.98 14.12
CA GLU A 617 14.95 4.49 15.46
C GLU A 617 13.50 3.97 15.54
N ARG A 618 12.63 4.47 14.66
CA ARG A 618 11.24 4.00 14.50
C ARG A 618 11.08 2.88 13.47
N GLY A 619 12.20 2.33 12.97
CA GLY A 619 12.20 1.22 12.03
C GLY A 619 11.88 1.58 10.58
N LEU A 620 11.86 2.87 10.21
CA LEU A 620 11.61 3.31 8.85
C LEU A 620 12.87 3.27 7.98
N VAL A 621 12.67 2.97 6.71
CA VAL A 621 13.69 3.08 5.66
C VAL A 621 13.76 4.55 5.20
N VAL A 622 14.99 5.06 5.02
CA VAL A 622 15.22 6.44 4.61
C VAL A 622 15.97 6.45 3.28
N PHE A 623 15.33 6.97 2.24
CA PHE A 623 15.96 7.39 0.99
C PHE A 623 16.12 8.91 1.01
N CYS A 624 16.91 9.46 0.09
CA CYS A 624 16.94 10.90 -0.13
C CYS A 624 17.01 11.25 -1.62
N TRP A 625 16.51 12.44 -1.93
CA TRP A 625 16.47 13.05 -3.25
C TRP A 625 16.88 14.52 -3.17
N GLY A 626 17.35 15.10 -4.25
CA GLY A 626 17.71 16.52 -4.34
C GLY A 626 19.00 16.75 -5.12
N GLU A 627 19.19 17.98 -5.56
CA GLU A 627 20.35 18.38 -6.38
C GLU A 627 21.69 18.25 -5.64
N GLU A 628 21.64 18.37 -4.31
CA GLU A 628 22.80 18.23 -3.42
C GLU A 628 23.44 16.85 -3.53
N ASN A 629 22.67 15.85 -3.95
CA ASN A 629 23.13 14.47 -4.16
C ASN A 629 24.09 14.34 -5.35
N ASN A 630 24.17 15.36 -6.24
CA ASN A 630 25.08 15.37 -7.39
C ASN A 630 26.53 15.75 -7.00
N CYS A 631 26.92 15.60 -5.74
CA CYS A 631 28.23 15.83 -5.19
C CYS A 631 28.76 14.59 -4.46
N LYS A 632 30.00 14.15 -4.78
CA LYS A 632 30.62 12.96 -4.16
C LYS A 632 30.72 13.08 -2.63
N ASP A 633 31.06 14.26 -2.13
CA ASP A 633 31.22 14.47 -0.68
C ASP A 633 29.87 14.39 0.03
N THR A 634 28.81 14.93 -0.58
CA THR A 634 27.44 14.82 -0.07
C THR A 634 26.98 13.36 -0.06
N ILE A 635 27.19 12.60 -1.14
CA ILE A 635 26.85 11.18 -1.19
C ILE A 635 27.56 10.41 -0.07
N LYS A 636 28.88 10.67 0.10
CA LYS A 636 29.68 10.04 1.15
C LYS A 636 29.16 10.37 2.55
N LEU A 637 28.82 11.64 2.80
CA LEU A 637 28.22 12.08 4.06
C LEU A 637 26.90 11.35 4.32
N LEU A 638 25.99 11.31 3.34
CA LEU A 638 24.68 10.65 3.45
C LEU A 638 24.82 9.14 3.70
N LYS A 639 25.75 8.46 3.01
CA LYS A 639 26.08 7.04 3.27
C LYS A 639 26.58 6.84 4.69
N ASN A 640 27.42 7.74 5.21
CA ASN A 640 27.94 7.69 6.58
C ASN A 640 26.85 7.95 7.63
N LEU A 641 25.83 8.77 7.34
CA LEU A 641 24.65 8.94 8.18
C LEU A 641 23.76 7.68 8.19
N GLY A 642 24.07 6.70 7.33
CA GLY A 642 23.40 5.42 7.27
C GLY A 642 22.06 5.47 6.55
N LEU A 643 21.91 6.32 5.52
CA LEU A 643 20.76 6.28 4.62
C LEU A 643 20.74 4.95 3.87
N HIS A 644 19.53 4.48 3.56
CA HIS A 644 19.34 3.21 2.87
C HIS A 644 19.57 3.34 1.36
N ALA A 645 19.19 4.47 0.75
CA ALA A 645 19.44 4.75 -0.67
C ALA A 645 19.55 6.24 -0.95
N ILE A 646 20.28 6.58 -2.02
CA ILE A 646 20.51 7.95 -2.45
C ILE A 646 20.15 8.04 -3.94
N ILE A 647 19.24 8.94 -4.28
CA ILE A 647 18.77 9.17 -5.65
C ILE A 647 19.55 10.36 -6.23
N TYR A 648 20.24 10.18 -7.36
CA TYR A 648 21.07 11.21 -7.97
C TYR A 648 21.23 11.05 -9.49
N ASP A 649 21.66 12.14 -10.17
CA ASP A 649 21.65 12.25 -11.64
C ASP A 649 22.89 11.65 -12.34
N LYS A 650 24.06 11.71 -11.72
CA LYS A 650 25.34 11.47 -12.42
C LYS A 650 25.95 10.13 -12.06
N MET A 651 25.27 9.05 -12.40
CA MET A 651 25.74 7.70 -12.12
C MET A 651 27.14 7.42 -12.71
N ASP A 652 27.39 7.83 -13.95
CA ASP A 652 28.64 7.64 -14.68
C ASP A 652 29.85 8.34 -14.07
N VAL A 653 29.63 9.47 -13.41
CA VAL A 653 30.72 10.31 -12.83
C VAL A 653 30.91 10.02 -11.35
N LEU A 654 29.83 9.70 -10.62
CA LEU A 654 29.84 9.65 -9.16
C LEU A 654 30.07 8.27 -8.59
N THR A 655 29.78 7.21 -9.35
CA THR A 655 30.13 5.83 -8.98
C THR A 655 31.65 5.58 -9.07
N SER A 656 32.12 4.52 -8.42
CA SER A 656 33.52 4.09 -8.53
C SER A 656 33.86 3.69 -9.98
N LYS A 657 35.15 3.81 -10.36
CA LYS A 657 35.63 3.39 -11.70
C LYS A 657 35.40 1.91 -12.00
N GLU A 658 35.18 1.09 -10.99
CA GLU A 658 34.81 -0.32 -11.14
C GLU A 658 33.29 -0.42 -11.18
N ILE A 659 32.78 -1.06 -12.26
CA ILE A 659 31.33 -1.31 -12.42
C ILE A 659 30.88 -2.24 -11.29
N LYS A 660 30.15 -1.70 -10.34
CA LYS A 660 29.53 -2.43 -9.24
C LYS A 660 28.36 -3.25 -9.80
N GLN A 661 28.21 -4.50 -9.40
CA GLN A 661 27.00 -5.27 -9.68
C GLN A 661 25.91 -4.87 -8.67
N SER A 662 24.65 -4.80 -9.15
CA SER A 662 23.49 -4.52 -8.29
C SER A 662 23.48 -5.49 -7.09
N VAL A 663 23.17 -4.96 -5.92
CA VAL A 663 23.05 -5.75 -4.68
C VAL A 663 22.00 -6.86 -4.80
N PHE A 664 20.98 -6.65 -5.59
CA PHE A 664 19.91 -7.63 -5.83
C PHE A 664 20.39 -8.78 -6.74
N LEU A 665 21.25 -8.49 -7.72
CA LEU A 665 21.88 -9.51 -8.55
C LEU A 665 22.84 -10.37 -7.72
N LEU A 666 23.63 -9.75 -6.84
CA LEU A 666 24.53 -10.49 -5.95
C LEU A 666 23.74 -11.42 -5.02
N GLN A 667 22.65 -10.93 -4.43
CA GLN A 667 21.78 -11.73 -3.58
C GLN A 667 21.15 -12.91 -4.33
N ALA A 668 20.71 -12.70 -5.58
CA ALA A 668 20.15 -13.77 -6.40
C ALA A 668 21.19 -14.87 -6.70
N LYS A 669 22.44 -14.48 -7.00
CA LYS A 669 23.56 -15.42 -7.21
C LYS A 669 23.91 -16.19 -5.94
N GLU A 670 23.94 -15.53 -4.77
CA GLU A 670 24.17 -16.18 -3.48
C GLU A 670 23.10 -17.23 -3.19
N SER A 671 21.82 -16.87 -3.34
CA SER A 671 20.70 -17.79 -3.13
C SER A 671 20.73 -18.99 -4.09
N GLN A 672 21.11 -18.78 -5.34
CA GLN A 672 21.27 -19.85 -6.31
C GLN A 672 22.41 -20.80 -5.92
N ASN A 673 23.54 -20.26 -5.48
CA ASN A 673 24.68 -21.06 -5.02
C ASN A 673 24.34 -21.86 -3.75
N GLU A 674 23.55 -21.31 -2.83
CA GLU A 674 23.07 -22.02 -1.64
C GLU A 674 22.13 -23.18 -2.01
N LEU A 675 21.19 -22.96 -2.94
CA LEU A 675 20.31 -24.01 -3.45
C LEU A 675 21.11 -25.14 -4.12
N LEU A 676 22.11 -24.82 -4.94
CA LEU A 676 22.97 -25.83 -5.57
C LEU A 676 23.76 -26.64 -4.55
N LYS A 677 24.26 -25.99 -3.49
CA LYS A 677 24.94 -26.70 -2.38
C LYS A 677 24.00 -27.65 -1.65
N LEU A 678 22.77 -27.20 -1.36
CA LEU A 678 21.76 -28.06 -0.72
C LEU A 678 21.40 -29.26 -1.59
N GLN A 679 21.17 -29.07 -2.88
CA GLN A 679 20.91 -30.16 -3.83
C GLN A 679 22.10 -31.13 -3.91
N ALA A 680 23.34 -30.64 -3.94
CA ALA A 680 24.52 -31.48 -3.91
C ALA A 680 24.65 -32.31 -2.62
N LEU A 681 24.29 -31.72 -1.47
CA LEU A 681 24.24 -32.43 -0.17
C LEU A 681 23.15 -33.49 -0.13
N GLU A 682 21.98 -33.22 -0.69
CA GLU A 682 20.89 -34.19 -0.80
C GLU A 682 21.25 -35.34 -1.73
N MET A 683 21.82 -35.08 -2.91
CA MET A 683 22.33 -36.11 -3.81
C MET A 683 23.44 -36.92 -3.15
N GLY A 684 24.35 -36.29 -2.42
CA GLY A 684 25.39 -36.99 -1.64
C GLY A 684 24.84 -37.92 -0.58
N LYS A 685 23.74 -37.55 0.09
CA LYS A 685 23.03 -38.40 1.06
C LYS A 685 22.38 -39.61 0.38
N VAL A 686 21.80 -39.45 -0.81
CA VAL A 686 21.20 -40.51 -1.61
C VAL A 686 22.25 -41.55 -2.02
N TRP A 687 23.46 -41.13 -2.38
CA TRP A 687 24.55 -42.05 -2.73
C TRP A 687 25.07 -42.87 -1.52
N HIS A 688 25.05 -42.33 -0.31
CA HIS A 688 25.42 -43.06 0.91
C HIS A 688 24.38 -44.06 1.41
N THR A 689 23.10 -43.93 1.02
CA THR A 689 22.01 -44.83 1.40
C THR A 689 21.84 -46.00 0.45
N THR A 690 22.44 -45.98 -0.75
CA THR A 690 22.35 -47.07 -1.76
C THR A 690 23.54 -48.03 -1.76
N SER A 691 24.60 -47.79 -0.98
CA SER A 691 25.73 -48.72 -0.83
C SER A 691 25.68 -49.48 0.47
N SER A 692 24.74 -50.44 0.58
CA SER A 692 24.84 -51.53 1.58
C SER A 692 25.89 -52.56 1.09
N PRO A 693 26.85 -52.97 1.91
CA PRO A 693 27.79 -54.03 1.48
C PRO A 693 27.12 -55.38 1.55
N SER A 694 26.99 -56.01 0.40
CA SER A 694 26.72 -57.46 0.34
C SER A 694 27.86 -58.23 0.99
N SER A 695 27.54 -58.94 2.05
CA SER A 695 28.37 -59.96 2.68
C SER A 695 28.77 -61.03 1.71
N ALA A 696 30.05 -61.20 1.43
CA ALA A 696 30.60 -62.45 0.89
C ALA A 696 31.81 -62.85 1.75
N SER A 697 31.66 -64.04 2.30
CA SER A 697 32.56 -64.77 3.16
C SER A 697 33.76 -65.40 2.42
N SER A 698 34.82 -65.57 3.20
CA SER A 698 35.90 -66.64 3.12
C SER A 698 36.92 -66.54 2.00
N SER A 699 38.16 -66.54 2.28
CA SER A 699 39.02 -67.59 2.81
C SER A 699 40.51 -67.15 2.73
N SER A 700 41.20 -67.59 3.73
CA SER A 700 42.61 -67.55 4.00
C SER A 700 43.56 -67.85 2.84
N SER A 701 44.70 -67.17 2.73
CA SER A 701 46.02 -67.84 2.76
C SER A 701 47.19 -66.79 2.82
N SER A 702 48.10 -67.18 3.66
CA SER A 702 49.42 -66.66 4.04
C SER A 702 50.39 -66.43 2.90
N SER A 703 51.21 -65.39 2.97
CA SER A 703 52.67 -65.50 2.95
C SER A 703 53.31 -64.10 2.75
N SER A 704 54.13 -63.67 3.68
CA SER A 704 55.24 -62.72 3.55
C SER A 704 56.48 -63.51 2.99
N PRO A 705 57.67 -62.95 2.72
CA PRO A 705 58.12 -61.57 2.68
C PRO A 705 59.00 -61.22 1.46
N ASN A 706 59.18 -59.94 1.15
CA ASN A 706 60.51 -59.31 1.07
C ASN A 706 60.35 -57.80 0.81
#